data_7aa067af6bc33d96112e991b89febe3d
#
_entry.id   7aa067af6bc33d96112e991b89febe3d
#
_cell.length_a   1.000
_cell.length_b   1.000
_cell.length_c   1.000
_cell.angle_alpha   90.00
_cell.angle_beta   90.00
_cell.angle_gamma   90.00
#
_symmetry.space_group_name_H-M   'P 1'
#
loop_
_entity.id
_entity.type
_entity.pdbx_description
1 polymer ?
#
loop_
_entity_poly.entity_id
_entity_poly.type
_entity_poly.pdbx_seq_one_letter_code
_entity_poly.pdbx_strand_id
1 'polypeptide(L)'
;MKLKLWLLDLNTELVSGRDAVFLWGVSNDGRRLLLVDDAVENFFFLIPSINPEEVAKKVLLEGKEYGVIKTDVCDKKVLGRPVKTVKVYVDRSENVEKVIGKLGKLKVFEKTYEGDIRLSTRYLLEKGLTPSSWFEAEVEKDGNLPSIQVETFRVKATKPLEEERVPELRVIAVHFLKTCEKGSPKPEYDPIVAVSTYDGKTLRQFRYDGKTDKHLIENFVNQVKTFDPDVIVGYGITEDWSYLAERCKRVDVQLEVGRNYAKPHMSVFGHVSVTGRINIDLLHNARENPQLTEYTLDEYARSIGLDVSPQIPEQKYYEYLSNPSEAEKLFKQSEECSKLIYRIWTVLSDFAIQLSQITGLPMDHVFTASSGHRAEAYLIREAYSIGELIPQRGEKPYVSYTGGLVLQPEKGVYENVSVLDFSSMYPNLMLKYNISPDTYVPSGEKCEDCFVSPESKHRFRKDYRGVYTSMLQKLLASRRAVREALRSVKEDSVEYRVLDARQKALKILANTLYGYAGWVGARWYLREVAESAAEWGRHTIRMAIEKARQMGMKIIYGDTDSLFVIDGEKLEKLISWIESELGMEARVDKRYRRILFTEAKKRYGGLLENGSLEVVGLEVVRGDWAEIAKETQLEVLRIMLETMDINKAVSYVREIISETMKGTVSMEKMVIWKRMTKPPEAYEVRAPHVLAALELSKRGWRIDVGDKVGYVVTRGISKIGERAKPYQLVEKKDIDYEYYVENQIIPAAMRILEVFGVDEQTLMREPRRGLMAFGTD
;
A
#
# COMPACT_ATOMS: atom_id res chain seq x y z
N MET A 1 23.19 -28.38 20.82
CA MET A 1 23.48 -28.64 19.39
C MET A 1 23.40 -27.34 18.60
N LYS A 2 23.98 -27.28 17.41
CA LYS A 2 23.87 -26.10 16.55
C LYS A 2 22.86 -26.39 15.44
N LEU A 3 21.95 -25.42 15.20
CA LEU A 3 20.98 -25.45 14.13
C LEU A 3 21.12 -24.21 13.28
N LYS A 4 20.93 -24.35 11.98
CA LYS A 4 20.86 -23.24 11.03
C LYS A 4 19.43 -23.12 10.54
N LEU A 5 18.79 -21.97 10.78
CA LEU A 5 17.41 -21.69 10.44
C LEU A 5 17.27 -20.42 9.62
N TRP A 6 16.32 -20.43 8.72
CA TRP A 6 15.78 -19.24 8.08
C TRP A 6 14.57 -18.76 8.89
N LEU A 7 14.61 -17.54 9.41
CA LEU A 7 13.57 -16.99 10.27
C LEU A 7 12.30 -16.70 9.46
N LEU A 8 11.31 -17.55 9.65
CA LEU A 8 10.02 -17.45 8.96
C LEU A 8 9.11 -16.43 9.65
N ASP A 9 8.80 -16.67 10.93
CA ASP A 9 7.86 -15.90 11.74
C ASP A 9 8.37 -15.81 13.18
N LEU A 10 7.84 -14.85 13.94
CA LEU A 10 8.10 -14.76 15.38
C LEU A 10 6.90 -14.18 16.13
N ASN A 11 6.67 -14.72 17.32
CA ASN A 11 5.68 -14.20 18.26
C ASN A 11 6.20 -14.25 19.69
N THR A 12 5.48 -13.64 20.61
CA THR A 12 5.81 -13.63 22.03
C THR A 12 4.73 -14.35 22.83
N GLU A 13 5.13 -15.23 23.74
CA GLU A 13 4.25 -16.04 24.58
C GLU A 13 4.76 -16.05 26.01
N LEU A 14 3.94 -16.55 26.92
CA LEU A 14 4.35 -16.80 28.30
C LEU A 14 4.75 -18.26 28.47
N VAL A 15 5.99 -18.48 28.92
CA VAL A 15 6.48 -19.80 29.29
C VAL A 15 6.81 -19.78 30.80
N SER A 16 6.13 -20.60 31.56
CA SER A 16 6.30 -20.66 33.02
C SER A 16 6.17 -19.29 33.72
N GLY A 17 5.27 -18.44 33.21
CA GLY A 17 4.99 -17.10 33.77
C GLY A 17 5.99 -16.01 33.40
N ARG A 18 6.94 -16.29 32.49
CA ARG A 18 7.91 -15.32 31.94
C ARG A 18 7.66 -15.09 30.46
N ASP A 19 7.99 -13.91 29.99
CA ASP A 19 7.99 -13.62 28.55
C ASP A 19 9.01 -14.51 27.83
N ALA A 20 8.62 -15.04 26.69
CA ALA A 20 9.49 -15.79 25.79
C ALA A 20 9.25 -15.37 24.35
N VAL A 21 10.27 -15.45 23.51
CA VAL A 21 10.18 -15.24 22.08
C VAL A 21 10.21 -16.58 21.37
N PHE A 22 9.21 -16.82 20.53
CA PHE A 22 9.08 -18.00 19.70
C PHE A 22 9.57 -17.67 18.29
N LEU A 23 10.60 -18.36 17.84
CA LEU A 23 11.22 -18.20 16.54
C LEU A 23 10.84 -19.39 15.66
N TRP A 24 9.96 -19.19 14.74
CA TRP A 24 9.54 -20.19 13.75
C TRP A 24 10.46 -20.15 12.56
N GLY A 25 10.97 -21.29 12.12
CA GLY A 25 11.91 -21.28 11.02
C GLY A 25 11.93 -22.57 10.21
N VAL A 26 12.58 -22.45 9.05
CA VAL A 26 12.89 -23.56 8.16
C VAL A 26 14.39 -23.83 8.26
N SER A 27 14.76 -25.05 8.65
CA SER A 27 16.17 -25.44 8.76
C SER A 27 16.79 -25.69 7.39
N ASN A 28 18.13 -25.73 7.34
CA ASN A 28 18.86 -25.97 6.10
C ASN A 28 18.63 -27.35 5.48
N ASP A 29 18.14 -28.33 6.25
CA ASP A 29 17.69 -29.66 5.81
C ASP A 29 16.19 -29.72 5.52
N GLY A 30 15.48 -28.58 5.54
CA GLY A 30 14.08 -28.46 5.15
C GLY A 30 13.08 -28.81 6.24
N ARG A 31 13.49 -29.04 7.50
CA ARG A 31 12.56 -29.23 8.62
C ARG A 31 11.99 -27.89 9.08
N ARG A 32 10.76 -27.92 9.58
CA ARG A 32 10.09 -26.80 10.24
C ARG A 32 10.30 -26.95 11.73
N LEU A 33 10.83 -25.92 12.37
CA LEU A 33 11.24 -25.97 13.78
C LEU A 33 10.73 -24.73 14.51
N LEU A 34 10.52 -24.90 15.83
CA LEU A 34 10.34 -23.79 16.76
C LEU A 34 11.56 -23.71 17.68
N LEU A 35 12.13 -22.52 17.81
CA LEU A 35 13.10 -22.21 18.84
C LEU A 35 12.45 -21.26 19.86
N VAL A 36 12.58 -21.56 21.14
CA VAL A 36 12.03 -20.78 22.26
C VAL A 36 13.17 -20.15 23.03
N ASP A 37 13.22 -18.81 23.09
CA ASP A 37 14.14 -18.05 23.94
C ASP A 37 13.33 -17.41 25.09
N ASP A 38 13.52 -17.87 26.31
CA ASP A 38 12.91 -17.35 27.54
C ASP A 38 13.90 -16.54 28.39
N ALA A 39 15.14 -16.33 27.89
CA ALA A 39 16.13 -15.44 28.45
C ALA A 39 16.06 -14.04 27.83
N VAL A 40 14.83 -13.47 27.74
CA VAL A 40 14.58 -12.17 27.14
C VAL A 40 14.46 -11.07 28.19
N GLU A 41 14.89 -9.86 27.87
CA GLU A 41 14.85 -8.71 28.77
C GLU A 41 13.83 -7.67 28.24
N ASN A 42 12.95 -7.22 29.12
CA ASN A 42 12.10 -6.07 28.87
C ASN A 42 12.71 -4.84 29.51
N PHE A 43 12.86 -3.76 28.77
CA PHE A 43 13.46 -2.53 29.30
C PHE A 43 13.00 -1.29 28.52
N PHE A 44 13.24 -0.12 29.12
CA PHE A 44 13.12 1.19 28.50
C PHE A 44 14.20 2.13 29.05
N PHE A 45 14.30 3.35 28.51
CA PHE A 45 15.31 4.32 28.93
C PHE A 45 14.68 5.59 29.50
N LEU A 46 15.34 6.17 30.49
CA LEU A 46 15.02 7.46 31.09
C LEU A 46 16.14 8.45 30.83
N ILE A 47 15.82 9.70 30.48
CA ILE A 47 16.75 10.82 30.51
C ILE A 47 16.68 11.43 31.90
N PRO A 48 17.73 11.28 32.73
CA PRO A 48 17.73 11.77 34.11
C PRO A 48 17.78 13.30 34.15
N SER A 49 16.96 13.92 35.04
CA SER A 49 17.01 15.36 35.33
C SER A 49 18.00 15.76 36.41
N ILE A 50 18.52 14.76 37.14
CA ILE A 50 19.55 14.89 38.18
C ILE A 50 20.65 13.85 37.98
N ASN A 51 21.54 13.63 38.93
CA ASN A 51 22.61 12.64 38.81
C ASN A 51 22.04 11.26 38.38
N PRO A 52 22.53 10.65 37.29
CA PRO A 52 22.01 9.39 36.75
C PRO A 52 22.02 8.21 37.74
N GLU A 53 23.06 8.12 38.59
CA GLU A 53 23.17 7.06 39.60
C GLU A 53 22.13 7.22 40.72
N GLU A 54 21.78 8.45 41.09
CA GLU A 54 20.71 8.73 42.05
C GLU A 54 19.35 8.36 41.46
N VAL A 55 19.11 8.72 40.19
CA VAL A 55 17.88 8.33 39.48
C VAL A 55 17.76 6.82 39.40
N ALA A 56 18.81 6.12 39.03
CA ALA A 56 18.84 4.66 38.96
C ALA A 56 18.44 4.01 40.28
N LYS A 57 19.06 4.44 41.40
CA LYS A 57 18.74 3.94 42.75
C LYS A 57 17.29 4.22 43.12
N LYS A 58 16.79 5.44 42.89
CA LYS A 58 15.43 5.86 43.25
C LYS A 58 14.41 5.11 42.42
N VAL A 59 14.63 4.96 41.11
CA VAL A 59 13.76 4.21 40.21
C VAL A 59 13.69 2.73 40.58
N LEU A 60 14.83 2.12 40.98
CA LEU A 60 14.86 0.73 41.42
C LEU A 60 14.06 0.55 42.74
N LEU A 61 14.25 1.46 43.69
CA LEU A 61 13.57 1.39 45.00
C LEU A 61 12.05 1.53 44.87
N GLU A 62 11.62 2.61 44.22
CA GLU A 62 10.19 2.96 44.09
C GLU A 62 9.46 2.14 43.01
N GLY A 63 10.20 1.61 42.03
CA GLY A 63 9.64 0.82 40.93
C GLY A 63 9.52 -0.68 41.22
N LYS A 64 10.13 -1.17 42.29
CA LYS A 64 10.18 -2.60 42.60
C LYS A 64 8.78 -3.24 42.78
N GLU A 65 7.88 -2.55 43.41
CA GLU A 65 6.49 -3.02 43.59
C GLU A 65 5.66 -3.08 42.29
N TYR A 66 6.14 -2.41 41.24
CA TYR A 66 5.49 -2.33 39.92
C TYR A 66 6.16 -3.24 38.88
N GLY A 67 7.21 -3.98 39.25
CA GLY A 67 7.89 -4.92 38.37
C GLY A 67 9.25 -4.44 37.86
N VAL A 68 9.84 -3.35 38.38
CA VAL A 68 11.24 -3.00 38.09
C VAL A 68 12.17 -3.99 38.79
N ILE A 69 13.01 -4.67 38.02
CA ILE A 69 13.92 -5.72 38.52
C ILE A 69 15.38 -5.26 38.62
N LYS A 70 15.80 -4.33 37.76
CA LYS A 70 17.16 -3.83 37.66
C LYS A 70 17.20 -2.45 36.99
N THR A 71 18.23 -1.68 37.29
CA THR A 71 18.56 -0.42 36.61
C THR A 71 20.07 -0.34 36.34
N ASP A 72 20.44 0.15 35.16
CA ASP A 72 21.83 0.38 34.75
C ASP A 72 21.97 1.81 34.19
N VAL A 73 23.10 2.48 34.48
CA VAL A 73 23.46 3.72 33.80
C VAL A 73 24.27 3.43 32.56
N CYS A 74 23.92 3.99 31.43
CA CYS A 74 24.61 3.74 30.18
C CYS A 74 24.63 4.99 29.27
N ASP A 75 25.62 5.00 28.36
CA ASP A 75 25.78 6.03 27.36
C ASP A 75 24.95 5.68 26.13
N LYS A 76 24.15 6.63 25.67
CA LYS A 76 23.33 6.55 24.45
C LYS A 76 23.44 7.86 23.67
N LYS A 77 22.69 7.98 22.57
CA LYS A 77 22.56 9.23 21.82
C LYS A 77 21.10 9.65 21.72
N VAL A 78 20.87 10.96 21.72
CA VAL A 78 19.58 11.56 21.39
C VAL A 78 19.82 12.62 20.32
N LEU A 79 19.25 12.43 19.15
CA LEU A 79 19.47 13.27 17.98
C LEU A 79 20.98 13.50 17.74
N GLY A 80 21.75 12.41 17.69
CA GLY A 80 23.20 12.40 17.48
C GLY A 80 24.05 12.82 18.66
N ARG A 81 23.48 13.45 19.71
CA ARG A 81 24.20 13.96 20.87
C ARG A 81 24.38 12.89 21.95
N PRO A 82 25.60 12.67 22.49
CA PRO A 82 25.79 11.73 23.60
C PRO A 82 25.02 12.17 24.84
N VAL A 83 24.35 11.21 25.49
CA VAL A 83 23.60 11.43 26.72
C VAL A 83 23.81 10.28 27.69
N LYS A 84 23.87 10.59 29.00
CA LYS A 84 23.76 9.58 30.06
C LYS A 84 22.32 9.23 30.28
N THR A 85 22.01 7.94 30.32
CA THR A 85 20.63 7.44 30.47
C THR A 85 20.56 6.39 31.57
N VAL A 86 19.36 6.18 32.10
CA VAL A 86 19.07 5.06 33.00
C VAL A 86 18.24 4.03 32.22
N LYS A 87 18.84 2.84 31.99
CA LYS A 87 18.14 1.68 31.46
C LYS A 87 17.38 1.00 32.59
N VAL A 88 16.08 0.86 32.46
CA VAL A 88 15.16 0.29 33.47
C VAL A 88 14.65 -1.03 32.97
N TYR A 89 14.97 -2.11 33.68
CA TYR A 89 14.51 -3.46 33.34
C TYR A 89 13.24 -3.80 34.08
N VAL A 90 12.29 -4.40 33.39
CA VAL A 90 10.97 -4.75 33.90
C VAL A 90 10.75 -6.26 33.78
N ASP A 91 10.08 -6.86 34.73
CA ASP A 91 9.82 -8.31 34.81
C ASP A 91 9.03 -8.85 33.61
N ARG A 92 8.07 -8.06 33.09
CA ARG A 92 7.18 -8.46 31.97
C ARG A 92 6.92 -7.31 31.02
N SER A 93 6.81 -7.62 29.74
CA SER A 93 6.54 -6.65 28.69
C SER A 93 5.23 -5.88 28.89
N GLU A 94 4.18 -6.53 29.40
CA GLU A 94 2.89 -5.90 29.71
C GLU A 94 2.95 -4.88 30.83
N ASN A 95 3.96 -4.91 31.70
CA ASN A 95 4.12 -3.99 32.82
C ASN A 95 4.83 -2.70 32.43
N VAL A 96 5.51 -2.63 31.29
CA VAL A 96 6.36 -1.47 30.89
C VAL A 96 5.59 -0.16 30.92
N GLU A 97 4.42 -0.09 30.29
CA GLU A 97 3.60 1.13 30.26
C GLU A 97 3.13 1.55 31.65
N LYS A 98 2.68 0.60 32.47
CA LYS A 98 2.25 0.83 33.85
C LYS A 98 3.41 1.35 34.72
N VAL A 99 4.60 0.77 34.58
CA VAL A 99 5.82 1.21 35.28
C VAL A 99 6.15 2.64 34.89
N ILE A 100 6.20 2.96 33.59
CA ILE A 100 6.46 4.32 33.11
C ILE A 100 5.47 5.33 33.73
N GLY A 101 4.17 5.01 33.71
CA GLY A 101 3.13 5.87 34.29
C GLY A 101 3.29 6.11 35.80
N LYS A 102 3.75 5.09 36.54
CA LYS A 102 4.01 5.22 37.99
C LYS A 102 5.29 6.02 38.27
N LEU A 103 6.38 5.71 37.57
CA LEU A 103 7.66 6.40 37.73
C LEU A 103 7.59 7.88 37.33
N GLY A 104 6.71 8.28 36.42
CA GLY A 104 6.50 9.68 36.03
C GLY A 104 6.13 10.60 37.19
N LYS A 105 5.56 10.05 38.29
CA LYS A 105 5.24 10.82 39.51
C LYS A 105 6.48 11.23 40.31
N LEU A 106 7.61 10.56 40.11
CA LEU A 106 8.84 10.84 40.84
C LEU A 106 9.53 12.14 40.42
N LYS A 107 9.24 12.64 39.23
CA LYS A 107 9.81 13.89 38.66
C LYS A 107 11.33 13.97 38.69
N VAL A 108 12.03 12.80 38.50
CA VAL A 108 13.49 12.70 38.51
C VAL A 108 14.08 12.47 37.12
N PHE A 109 13.25 12.42 36.10
CA PHE A 109 13.66 12.30 34.71
C PHE A 109 12.78 13.21 33.83
N GLU A 110 13.34 13.61 32.69
CA GLU A 110 12.69 14.52 31.74
C GLU A 110 11.83 13.78 30.72
N LYS A 111 12.32 12.65 30.23
CA LYS A 111 11.69 11.94 29.12
C LYS A 111 11.99 10.43 29.16
N THR A 112 11.05 9.67 28.64
CA THR A 112 11.19 8.22 28.43
C THR A 112 11.39 7.92 26.94
N TYR A 113 12.16 6.86 26.65
CA TYR A 113 12.45 6.36 25.32
C TYR A 113 12.23 4.86 25.26
N GLU A 114 11.81 4.36 24.11
CA GLU A 114 11.67 2.93 23.78
C GLU A 114 10.68 2.14 24.65
N GLY A 115 9.84 2.80 25.46
CA GLY A 115 8.86 2.11 26.31
C GLY A 115 7.72 1.46 25.53
N ASP A 116 7.52 1.82 24.28
CA ASP A 116 6.52 1.30 23.36
C ASP A 116 7.11 0.39 22.26
N ILE A 117 8.41 0.02 22.36
CA ILE A 117 9.02 -0.97 21.46
C ILE A 117 8.60 -2.37 21.91
N ARG A 118 7.95 -3.11 21.02
CA ARG A 118 7.49 -4.47 21.31
C ARG A 118 8.63 -5.43 21.59
N LEU A 119 8.40 -6.40 22.45
CA LEU A 119 9.39 -7.41 22.82
C LEU A 119 9.94 -8.16 21.59
N SER A 120 9.10 -8.54 20.63
CA SER A 120 9.52 -9.18 19.38
C SER A 120 10.50 -8.32 18.56
N THR A 121 10.18 -7.02 18.41
CA THR A 121 11.05 -6.06 17.71
C THR A 121 12.35 -5.86 18.49
N ARG A 122 12.27 -5.65 19.79
CA ARG A 122 13.45 -5.50 20.69
C ARG A 122 14.37 -6.71 20.59
N TYR A 123 13.80 -7.91 20.63
CA TYR A 123 14.56 -9.15 20.50
C TYR A 123 15.37 -9.21 19.19
N LEU A 124 14.73 -8.89 18.07
CA LEU A 124 15.40 -8.84 16.78
C LEU A 124 16.56 -7.83 16.77
N LEU A 125 16.36 -6.64 17.37
CA LEU A 125 17.38 -5.59 17.47
C LEU A 125 18.55 -6.05 18.33
N GLU A 126 18.30 -6.62 19.50
CA GLU A 126 19.36 -7.06 20.43
C GLU A 126 20.17 -8.24 19.92
N LYS A 127 19.50 -9.20 19.29
CA LYS A 127 20.17 -10.39 18.73
C LYS A 127 20.76 -10.14 17.34
N GLY A 128 20.50 -8.97 16.73
CA GLY A 128 20.90 -8.65 15.36
C GLY A 128 20.22 -9.53 14.31
N LEU A 129 19.09 -10.16 14.65
CA LEU A 129 18.36 -11.03 13.74
C LEU A 129 17.48 -10.25 12.80
N THR A 130 17.24 -10.83 11.63
CA THR A 130 16.38 -10.24 10.60
C THR A 130 15.39 -11.29 10.12
N PRO A 131 14.07 -10.98 10.07
CA PRO A 131 13.11 -11.86 9.44
C PRO A 131 13.49 -12.14 7.99
N SER A 132 13.07 -13.29 7.48
CA SER A 132 13.41 -13.75 6.13
C SER A 132 14.92 -13.90 5.85
N SER A 133 15.71 -14.17 6.89
CA SER A 133 17.17 -14.36 6.79
C SER A 133 17.63 -15.56 7.60
N TRP A 134 18.83 -16.05 7.27
CA TRP A 134 19.44 -17.16 7.97
C TRP A 134 20.12 -16.73 9.27
N PHE A 135 20.04 -17.59 10.26
CA PHE A 135 20.81 -17.48 11.51
C PHE A 135 21.21 -18.85 12.03
N GLU A 136 22.26 -18.90 12.82
CA GLU A 136 22.68 -20.07 13.58
C GLU A 136 22.18 -19.93 15.03
N ALA A 137 21.67 -21.01 15.61
CA ALA A 137 21.29 -21.07 17.01
C ALA A 137 21.96 -22.25 17.70
N GLU A 138 22.52 -21.99 18.90
CA GLU A 138 22.87 -23.05 19.85
C GLU A 138 21.61 -23.38 20.64
N VAL A 139 21.23 -24.67 20.65
CA VAL A 139 19.96 -25.10 21.25
C VAL A 139 20.10 -26.39 22.05
N GLU A 140 19.15 -26.62 22.94
CA GLU A 140 18.97 -27.89 23.66
C GLU A 140 17.52 -28.36 23.59
N LYS A 141 17.32 -29.68 23.71
CA LYS A 141 15.96 -30.24 23.88
C LYS A 141 15.51 -30.01 25.31
N ASP A 142 14.28 -29.58 25.47
CA ASP A 142 13.64 -29.38 26.78
C ASP A 142 12.24 -29.98 26.76
N GLY A 143 11.98 -30.94 27.62
CA GLY A 143 10.68 -31.62 27.73
C GLY A 143 9.57 -30.77 28.36
N ASN A 144 9.91 -29.60 28.90
CA ASN A 144 8.93 -28.66 29.50
C ASN A 144 8.40 -27.61 28.51
N LEU A 145 8.86 -27.65 27.25
CA LEU A 145 8.38 -26.74 26.22
C LEU A 145 6.98 -27.17 25.73
N PRO A 146 6.17 -26.21 25.23
CA PRO A 146 4.84 -26.51 24.73
C PRO A 146 4.84 -27.59 23.66
N SER A 147 3.87 -28.49 23.69
CA SER A 147 3.61 -29.42 22.60
C SER A 147 2.90 -28.72 21.47
N ILE A 148 3.54 -28.71 20.29
CA ILE A 148 3.07 -28.04 19.09
C ILE A 148 3.33 -28.92 17.86
N GLN A 149 2.89 -28.47 16.69
CA GLN A 149 2.95 -29.25 15.46
C GLN A 149 4.37 -29.59 14.98
N VAL A 150 5.38 -28.79 15.37
CA VAL A 150 6.77 -28.93 14.92
C VAL A 150 7.71 -29.26 16.07
N GLU A 151 8.90 -29.77 15.75
CA GLU A 151 9.95 -30.05 16.74
C GLU A 151 10.43 -28.74 17.40
N THR A 152 10.56 -28.76 18.74
CA THR A 152 10.79 -27.57 19.56
C THR A 152 12.11 -27.68 20.32
N PHE A 153 12.84 -26.57 20.42
CA PHE A 153 14.12 -26.46 21.13
C PHE A 153 14.19 -25.18 21.95
N ARG A 154 14.92 -25.20 23.05
CA ARG A 154 15.27 -24.01 23.83
C ARG A 154 16.56 -23.39 23.28
N VAL A 155 16.57 -22.06 23.11
CA VAL A 155 17.73 -21.29 22.65
C VAL A 155 18.70 -21.04 23.79
N LYS A 156 20.00 -21.18 23.51
CA LYS A 156 21.11 -20.71 24.37
C LYS A 156 21.80 -19.46 23.81
N ALA A 157 21.98 -19.44 22.49
CA ALA A 157 22.59 -18.32 21.78
C ALA A 157 22.14 -18.30 20.34
N THR A 158 22.14 -17.12 19.73
CA THR A 158 21.86 -16.93 18.30
C THR A 158 22.94 -16.08 17.64
N LYS A 159 23.17 -16.31 16.35
CA LYS A 159 24.09 -15.53 15.53
C LYS A 159 23.52 -15.35 14.14
N PRO A 160 23.40 -14.11 13.61
CA PRO A 160 22.99 -13.87 12.24
C PRO A 160 24.00 -14.45 11.25
N LEU A 161 23.53 -14.87 10.09
CA LEU A 161 24.35 -15.36 8.98
C LEU A 161 24.15 -14.50 7.75
N GLU A 162 25.23 -14.22 7.02
CA GLU A 162 25.18 -13.53 5.73
C GLU A 162 25.02 -14.57 4.62
N GLU A 163 23.79 -15.01 4.40
CA GLU A 163 23.45 -15.95 3.32
C GLU A 163 22.17 -15.49 2.63
N GLU A 164 22.23 -15.35 1.30
CA GLU A 164 21.14 -14.82 0.49
C GLU A 164 20.16 -15.91 -0.01
N ARG A 165 20.54 -17.20 0.09
CA ARG A 165 19.68 -18.29 -0.37
C ARG A 165 18.37 -18.35 0.39
N VAL A 166 17.24 -18.37 -0.31
CA VAL A 166 15.93 -18.63 0.28
C VAL A 166 15.67 -20.14 0.32
N PRO A 167 15.20 -20.72 1.43
CA PRO A 167 14.83 -22.12 1.49
C PRO A 167 13.57 -22.39 0.63
N GLU A 168 13.32 -23.65 0.29
CA GLU A 168 12.06 -24.05 -0.34
C GLU A 168 10.90 -23.89 0.63
N LEU A 169 10.08 -22.86 0.43
CA LEU A 169 8.90 -22.58 1.22
C LEU A 169 7.70 -23.37 0.68
N ARG A 170 6.92 -23.98 1.58
CA ARG A 170 5.63 -24.58 1.24
C ARG A 170 4.59 -23.47 1.18
N VAL A 171 4.08 -23.21 0.00
CA VAL A 171 3.08 -22.15 -0.23
C VAL A 171 1.74 -22.78 -0.59
N ILE A 172 0.66 -22.26 -0.01
CA ILE A 172 -0.71 -22.59 -0.39
C ILE A 172 -1.47 -21.32 -0.71
N ALA A 173 -1.98 -21.24 -1.92
CA ALA A 173 -2.91 -20.19 -2.32
C ALA A 173 -4.35 -20.63 -2.07
N VAL A 174 -5.16 -19.74 -1.51
CA VAL A 174 -6.52 -20.04 -1.06
C VAL A 174 -7.51 -19.03 -1.65
N HIS A 175 -8.63 -19.56 -2.16
CA HIS A 175 -9.76 -18.74 -2.60
C HIS A 175 -11.05 -19.29 -1.98
N PHE A 176 -11.80 -18.41 -1.29
CA PHE A 176 -13.08 -18.71 -0.68
C PHE A 176 -14.22 -18.23 -1.57
N LEU A 177 -15.07 -19.12 -2.02
CA LEU A 177 -16.30 -18.80 -2.75
C LEU A 177 -17.44 -18.65 -1.75
N LYS A 178 -17.96 -17.43 -1.64
CA LYS A 178 -19.09 -17.07 -0.77
C LYS A 178 -20.12 -16.34 -1.60
N THR A 179 -21.40 -16.55 -1.32
CA THR A 179 -22.48 -15.82 -1.98
C THR A 179 -23.73 -15.82 -1.14
N CYS A 180 -24.65 -14.91 -1.46
CA CYS A 180 -26.00 -14.85 -0.93
C CYS A 180 -26.95 -14.34 -1.99
N GLU A 181 -28.23 -14.51 -1.78
CA GLU A 181 -29.28 -14.07 -2.72
C GLU A 181 -29.30 -12.54 -2.87
N LYS A 182 -29.13 -11.82 -1.76
CA LYS A 182 -29.29 -10.35 -1.72
C LYS A 182 -28.19 -9.67 -0.92
N GLY A 183 -27.30 -8.96 -1.61
CA GLY A 183 -26.25 -8.16 -1.00
C GLY A 183 -24.98 -8.95 -0.68
N SER A 184 -24.33 -8.63 0.43
CA SER A 184 -23.09 -9.28 0.87
C SER A 184 -23.36 -10.50 1.72
N PRO A 185 -22.63 -11.61 1.51
CA PRO A 185 -22.76 -12.81 2.31
C PRO A 185 -22.37 -12.56 3.77
N LYS A 186 -23.17 -13.12 4.69
CA LYS A 186 -22.95 -13.01 6.15
C LYS A 186 -22.68 -14.38 6.75
N PRO A 187 -21.64 -14.53 7.56
CA PRO A 187 -21.29 -15.83 8.13
C PRO A 187 -22.36 -16.39 9.06
N GLU A 188 -23.25 -15.54 9.59
CA GLU A 188 -24.36 -15.97 10.42
C GLU A 188 -25.42 -16.76 9.65
N TYR A 189 -25.57 -16.52 8.34
CA TYR A 189 -26.66 -17.06 7.52
C TYR A 189 -26.15 -17.86 6.33
N ASP A 190 -25.07 -17.40 5.71
CA ASP A 190 -24.64 -17.91 4.42
C ASP A 190 -23.42 -18.85 4.59
N PRO A 191 -23.53 -20.11 4.15
CA PRO A 191 -22.40 -21.05 4.21
C PRO A 191 -21.30 -20.65 3.22
N ILE A 192 -20.09 -21.16 3.46
CA ILE A 192 -19.03 -21.15 2.46
C ILE A 192 -19.40 -22.16 1.38
N VAL A 193 -19.43 -21.72 0.12
CA VAL A 193 -19.86 -22.55 -1.02
C VAL A 193 -18.73 -23.44 -1.52
N ALA A 194 -17.53 -22.91 -1.60
CA ALA A 194 -16.33 -23.69 -1.92
C ALA A 194 -15.07 -23.03 -1.35
N VAL A 195 -14.07 -23.86 -1.06
CA VAL A 195 -12.69 -23.43 -0.81
C VAL A 195 -11.80 -24.11 -1.84
N SER A 196 -11.15 -23.33 -2.67
CA SER A 196 -10.18 -23.82 -3.65
C SER A 196 -8.77 -23.50 -3.18
N THR A 197 -7.87 -24.46 -3.26
CA THR A 197 -6.48 -24.33 -2.83
C THR A 197 -5.54 -24.83 -3.91
N TYR A 198 -4.39 -24.15 -4.07
CA TYR A 198 -3.35 -24.52 -5.01
C TYR A 198 -1.97 -24.36 -4.36
N ASP A 199 -1.12 -25.39 -4.45
CA ASP A 199 0.22 -25.41 -3.85
C ASP A 199 1.35 -25.30 -4.89
N GLY A 200 1.02 -24.94 -6.12
CA GLY A 200 1.96 -24.89 -7.25
C GLY A 200 1.99 -26.19 -8.07
N LYS A 201 1.45 -27.28 -7.55
CA LYS A 201 1.40 -28.61 -8.21
C LYS A 201 0.00 -29.21 -8.16
N THR A 202 -0.62 -29.17 -7.00
CA THR A 202 -1.90 -29.84 -6.70
C THR A 202 -3.00 -28.82 -6.47
N LEU A 203 -4.07 -28.94 -7.23
CA LEU A 203 -5.30 -28.22 -7.06
C LEU A 203 -6.26 -29.08 -6.23
N ARG A 204 -6.86 -28.49 -5.21
CA ARG A 204 -7.94 -29.12 -4.40
C ARG A 204 -9.08 -28.15 -4.24
N GLN A 205 -10.31 -28.68 -4.27
CA GLN A 205 -11.51 -27.91 -4.04
C GLN A 205 -12.42 -28.67 -3.10
N PHE A 206 -12.86 -28.01 -2.04
CA PHE A 206 -13.84 -28.51 -1.09
C PHE A 206 -15.14 -27.75 -1.33
N ARG A 207 -16.25 -28.49 -1.51
CA ARG A 207 -17.55 -27.91 -1.89
C ARG A 207 -18.58 -28.13 -0.78
N TYR A 208 -19.50 -27.19 -0.67
CA TYR A 208 -20.68 -27.27 0.15
C TYR A 208 -21.57 -28.44 -0.29
N ASP A 209 -22.08 -29.24 0.66
CA ASP A 209 -22.87 -30.45 0.40
C ASP A 209 -24.36 -30.19 0.22
N GLY A 210 -24.80 -28.93 0.23
CA GLY A 210 -26.19 -28.52 0.17
C GLY A 210 -26.92 -28.48 1.53
N LYS A 211 -26.25 -28.90 2.62
CA LYS A 211 -26.82 -28.93 3.99
C LYS A 211 -25.99 -28.12 4.97
N THR A 212 -24.69 -28.36 5.01
CA THR A 212 -23.76 -27.68 5.91
C THR A 212 -22.39 -27.57 5.30
N ASP A 213 -21.67 -26.49 5.61
CA ASP A 213 -20.27 -26.30 5.21
C ASP A 213 -19.27 -26.92 6.22
N LYS A 214 -19.75 -27.68 7.20
CA LYS A 214 -18.94 -28.33 8.23
C LYS A 214 -17.81 -29.17 7.63
N HIS A 215 -18.15 -30.12 6.77
CA HIS A 215 -17.16 -31.02 6.17
C HIS A 215 -16.18 -30.30 5.24
N LEU A 216 -16.65 -29.27 4.54
CA LEU A 216 -15.78 -28.41 3.73
C LEU A 216 -14.73 -27.75 4.61
N ILE A 217 -15.14 -27.17 5.74
CA ILE A 217 -14.26 -26.46 6.68
C ILE A 217 -13.29 -27.45 7.35
N GLU A 218 -13.78 -28.59 7.82
CA GLU A 218 -12.94 -29.65 8.41
C GLU A 218 -11.85 -30.13 7.45
N ASN A 219 -12.21 -30.36 6.18
CA ASN A 219 -11.27 -30.78 5.15
C ASN A 219 -10.22 -29.70 4.86
N PHE A 220 -10.61 -28.43 4.80
CA PHE A 220 -9.67 -27.32 4.62
C PHE A 220 -8.69 -27.20 5.81
N VAL A 221 -9.20 -27.24 7.05
CA VAL A 221 -8.36 -27.21 8.26
C VAL A 221 -7.39 -28.40 8.28
N ASN A 222 -7.87 -29.60 7.95
CA ASN A 222 -7.03 -30.78 7.85
C ASN A 222 -5.97 -30.68 6.75
N GLN A 223 -6.30 -30.06 5.62
CA GLN A 223 -5.31 -29.80 4.57
C GLN A 223 -4.20 -28.86 5.05
N VAL A 224 -4.56 -27.77 5.74
CA VAL A 224 -3.55 -26.84 6.30
C VAL A 224 -2.65 -27.56 7.30
N LYS A 225 -3.21 -28.41 8.17
CA LYS A 225 -2.43 -29.20 9.14
C LYS A 225 -1.49 -30.21 8.47
N THR A 226 -1.99 -30.95 7.47
CA THR A 226 -1.22 -32.04 6.82
C THR A 226 -0.19 -31.53 5.82
N PHE A 227 -0.51 -30.53 5.04
CA PHE A 227 0.42 -29.92 4.09
C PHE A 227 1.49 -29.08 4.82
N ASP A 228 1.13 -28.55 5.99
CA ASP A 228 1.98 -27.67 6.83
C ASP A 228 2.61 -26.53 6.04
N PRO A 229 1.82 -25.60 5.45
CA PRO A 229 2.36 -24.50 4.66
C PRO A 229 3.19 -23.54 5.51
N ASP A 230 4.25 -22.99 4.93
CA ASP A 230 4.99 -21.87 5.49
C ASP A 230 4.29 -20.56 5.18
N VAL A 231 3.69 -20.48 4.00
CA VAL A 231 2.98 -19.29 3.49
C VAL A 231 1.57 -19.67 3.07
N ILE A 232 0.59 -18.97 3.62
CA ILE A 232 -0.81 -18.99 3.16
C ILE A 232 -1.04 -17.67 2.45
N VAL A 233 -1.49 -17.72 1.20
CA VAL A 233 -1.72 -16.51 0.42
C VAL A 233 -3.14 -16.48 -0.14
N GLY A 234 -3.79 -15.33 -0.05
CA GLY A 234 -5.12 -15.09 -0.60
C GLY A 234 -5.31 -13.67 -1.08
N TYR A 235 -6.47 -13.40 -1.63
CA TYR A 235 -6.89 -12.07 -2.06
C TYR A 235 -8.13 -11.67 -1.26
N GLY A 236 -7.98 -10.75 -0.30
CA GLY A 236 -9.00 -10.46 0.71
C GLY A 236 -9.07 -11.50 1.82
N ILE A 237 -8.04 -12.30 2.00
CA ILE A 237 -8.00 -13.40 2.97
C ILE A 237 -8.14 -12.93 4.42
N THR A 238 -7.84 -11.68 4.72
CA THR A 238 -8.06 -11.06 6.04
C THR A 238 -9.55 -11.13 6.44
N GLU A 239 -10.43 -10.79 5.51
CA GLU A 239 -11.88 -10.87 5.68
C GLU A 239 -12.36 -12.32 5.66
N ASP A 240 -11.77 -13.17 4.83
CA ASP A 240 -12.08 -14.60 4.75
C ASP A 240 -11.81 -15.33 6.07
N TRP A 241 -10.70 -15.03 6.76
CA TRP A 241 -10.42 -15.61 8.07
C TRP A 241 -11.47 -15.22 9.13
N SER A 242 -11.93 -13.97 9.09
CA SER A 242 -12.98 -13.50 10.01
C SER A 242 -14.31 -14.22 9.73
N TYR A 243 -14.65 -14.36 8.45
CA TYR A 243 -15.83 -15.10 8.00
C TYR A 243 -15.76 -16.57 8.43
N LEU A 244 -14.64 -17.22 8.14
CA LEU A 244 -14.41 -18.63 8.48
C LEU A 244 -14.48 -18.87 10.00
N ALA A 245 -13.90 -17.97 10.81
CA ALA A 245 -13.93 -18.08 12.26
C ALA A 245 -15.36 -18.04 12.82
N GLU A 246 -16.24 -17.20 12.26
CA GLU A 246 -17.64 -17.16 12.65
C GLU A 246 -18.41 -18.39 12.16
N ARG A 247 -18.14 -18.87 10.94
CA ARG A 247 -18.73 -20.12 10.43
C ARG A 247 -18.32 -21.31 11.31
N CYS A 248 -17.06 -21.41 11.69
CA CYS A 248 -16.56 -22.47 12.59
C CYS A 248 -17.35 -22.55 13.91
N LYS A 249 -17.69 -21.41 14.52
CA LYS A 249 -18.54 -21.38 15.72
C LYS A 249 -19.95 -21.92 15.45
N ARG A 250 -20.51 -21.64 14.27
CA ARG A 250 -21.87 -22.05 13.88
C ARG A 250 -21.99 -23.53 13.61
N VAL A 251 -20.95 -24.15 13.05
CA VAL A 251 -20.95 -25.56 12.69
C VAL A 251 -20.14 -26.44 13.63
N ASP A 252 -19.69 -25.87 14.75
CA ASP A 252 -18.91 -26.55 15.80
C ASP A 252 -17.66 -27.24 15.23
N VAL A 253 -16.78 -26.44 14.62
CA VAL A 253 -15.46 -26.84 14.12
C VAL A 253 -14.39 -26.01 14.80
N GLN A 254 -13.29 -26.64 15.20
CA GLN A 254 -12.14 -25.91 15.75
C GLN A 254 -11.24 -25.41 14.62
N LEU A 255 -11.03 -24.09 14.57
CA LEU A 255 -10.19 -23.45 13.56
C LEU A 255 -8.70 -23.47 13.96
N GLU A 256 -8.12 -24.65 14.03
CA GLU A 256 -6.75 -24.89 14.49
C GLU A 256 -5.77 -24.91 13.31
N VAL A 257 -5.49 -23.73 12.71
CA VAL A 257 -4.62 -23.61 11.53
C VAL A 257 -3.21 -23.07 11.84
N GLY A 258 -2.97 -22.55 13.05
CA GLY A 258 -1.63 -22.21 13.53
C GLY A 258 -0.80 -23.44 13.88
N ARG A 259 0.53 -23.35 13.80
CA ARG A 259 1.44 -24.43 14.24
C ARG A 259 1.39 -24.73 15.74
N ASN A 260 0.83 -23.80 16.52
CA ASN A 260 0.49 -23.97 17.94
C ASN A 260 -0.99 -24.38 18.15
N TYR A 261 -1.68 -24.84 17.11
CA TYR A 261 -3.11 -25.17 17.13
C TYR A 261 -4.04 -23.98 17.45
N ALA A 262 -3.52 -22.75 17.43
CA ALA A 262 -4.35 -21.56 17.61
C ALA A 262 -5.12 -21.21 16.33
N LYS A 263 -6.27 -20.55 16.55
CA LYS A 263 -7.01 -19.90 15.46
C LYS A 263 -6.28 -18.64 14.97
N PRO A 264 -6.50 -18.19 13.73
CA PRO A 264 -6.04 -16.90 13.26
C PRO A 264 -6.54 -15.77 14.17
N HIS A 265 -5.71 -14.76 14.37
CA HIS A 265 -6.06 -13.61 15.20
C HIS A 265 -5.67 -12.30 14.52
N MET A 266 -6.48 -11.26 14.74
CA MET A 266 -6.18 -9.94 14.23
C MET A 266 -5.00 -9.37 15.00
N SER A 267 -3.93 -9.04 14.29
CA SER A 267 -2.80 -8.34 14.88
C SER A 267 -3.16 -6.87 15.09
N VAL A 268 -2.45 -6.22 15.98
CA VAL A 268 -2.60 -4.77 16.22
C VAL A 268 -2.12 -3.92 15.02
N PHE A 269 -1.48 -4.52 14.04
CA PHE A 269 -1.09 -3.88 12.78
C PHE A 269 -2.18 -3.97 11.69
N GLY A 270 -3.31 -4.61 12.00
CA GLY A 270 -4.45 -4.73 11.10
C GLY A 270 -4.37 -5.84 10.07
N HIS A 271 -3.45 -6.81 10.23
CA HIS A 271 -3.45 -8.06 9.46
C HIS A 271 -3.87 -9.25 10.34
N VAL A 272 -4.32 -10.31 9.70
CA VAL A 272 -4.57 -11.58 10.38
C VAL A 272 -3.28 -12.38 10.45
N SER A 273 -2.86 -12.70 11.67
CA SER A 273 -1.70 -13.53 11.95
C SER A 273 -2.13 -14.99 12.15
N VAL A 274 -1.38 -15.92 11.56
CA VAL A 274 -1.52 -17.38 11.73
C VAL A 274 -0.21 -17.87 12.33
N THR A 275 -0.22 -18.16 13.63
CA THR A 275 0.99 -18.43 14.40
C THR A 275 1.90 -19.48 13.75
N GLY A 276 3.17 -19.10 13.54
CA GLY A 276 4.19 -19.94 12.92
C GLY A 276 4.08 -20.07 11.40
N ARG A 277 3.23 -19.30 10.76
CA ARG A 277 3.04 -19.22 9.30
C ARG A 277 2.96 -17.77 8.85
N ILE A 278 3.39 -17.50 7.64
CA ILE A 278 3.19 -16.20 6.99
C ILE A 278 1.81 -16.20 6.32
N ASN A 279 0.99 -15.22 6.64
CA ASN A 279 -0.34 -15.04 6.05
C ASN A 279 -0.39 -13.78 5.20
N ILE A 280 -0.41 -13.96 3.87
CA ILE A 280 -0.34 -12.87 2.89
C ILE A 280 -1.71 -12.54 2.32
N ASP A 281 -2.13 -11.30 2.50
CA ASP A 281 -3.30 -10.74 1.81
C ASP A 281 -2.85 -9.82 0.66
N LEU A 282 -2.97 -10.30 -0.56
CA LEU A 282 -2.56 -9.58 -1.77
C LEU A 282 -3.43 -8.34 -2.05
N LEU A 283 -4.64 -8.26 -1.50
CA LEU A 283 -5.52 -7.10 -1.66
C LEU A 283 -4.90 -5.84 -1.03
N HIS A 284 -4.12 -5.97 0.06
CA HIS A 284 -3.41 -4.83 0.64
C HIS A 284 -2.40 -4.24 -0.35
N ASN A 285 -1.67 -5.09 -1.07
CA ASN A 285 -0.72 -4.63 -2.07
C ASN A 285 -1.41 -4.04 -3.30
N ALA A 286 -2.53 -4.63 -3.74
CA ALA A 286 -3.35 -4.06 -4.82
C ALA A 286 -3.84 -2.64 -4.49
N ARG A 287 -4.26 -2.39 -3.25
CA ARG A 287 -4.71 -1.07 -2.78
C ARG A 287 -3.61 0.00 -2.78
N GLU A 288 -2.36 -0.38 -2.75
CA GLU A 288 -1.22 0.54 -2.88
C GLU A 288 -0.89 0.89 -4.35
N ASN A 289 -1.48 0.20 -5.33
CA ASN A 289 -1.24 0.49 -6.75
C ASN A 289 -2.13 1.64 -7.23
N PRO A 290 -1.56 2.84 -7.51
CA PRO A 290 -2.34 4.01 -7.91
C PRO A 290 -2.95 3.92 -9.32
N GLN A 291 -2.56 2.91 -10.10
CA GLN A 291 -3.09 2.70 -11.45
C GLN A 291 -4.41 1.93 -11.44
N LEU A 292 -4.74 1.27 -10.32
CA LEU A 292 -5.98 0.52 -10.19
C LEU A 292 -7.14 1.44 -9.79
N THR A 293 -8.21 1.36 -10.54
CA THR A 293 -9.49 2.02 -10.22
C THR A 293 -10.42 1.08 -9.45
N GLU A 294 -10.32 -0.20 -9.74
CA GLU A 294 -10.98 -1.29 -9.05
C GLU A 294 -9.94 -2.27 -8.51
N TYR A 295 -10.18 -2.78 -7.32
CA TYR A 295 -9.26 -3.71 -6.67
C TYR A 295 -9.79 -5.13 -6.81
N THR A 296 -10.09 -5.56 -8.05
CA THR A 296 -10.44 -6.94 -8.35
C THR A 296 -9.18 -7.77 -8.58
N LEU A 297 -9.27 -9.08 -8.34
CA LEU A 297 -8.15 -10.00 -8.50
C LEU A 297 -7.58 -9.97 -9.92
N ASP A 298 -8.45 -9.96 -10.92
CA ASP A 298 -8.08 -9.98 -12.33
C ASP A 298 -7.46 -8.65 -12.81
N GLU A 299 -7.99 -7.48 -12.36
CA GLU A 299 -7.37 -6.19 -12.65
C GLU A 299 -5.99 -6.06 -12.03
N TYR A 300 -5.85 -6.49 -10.78
CA TYR A 300 -4.55 -6.49 -10.13
C TYR A 300 -3.55 -7.39 -10.87
N ALA A 301 -3.95 -8.60 -11.24
CA ALA A 301 -3.09 -9.50 -11.99
C ALA A 301 -2.64 -8.91 -13.34
N ARG A 302 -3.56 -8.28 -14.10
CA ARG A 302 -3.22 -7.58 -15.35
C ARG A 302 -2.26 -6.41 -15.12
N SER A 303 -2.43 -5.65 -14.03
CA SER A 303 -1.57 -4.49 -13.71
C SER A 303 -0.11 -4.88 -13.45
N ILE A 304 0.14 -6.13 -13.06
CA ILE A 304 1.49 -6.68 -12.86
C ILE A 304 1.96 -7.57 -14.02
N GLY A 305 1.28 -7.50 -15.18
CA GLY A 305 1.67 -8.15 -16.41
C GLY A 305 1.26 -9.62 -16.55
N LEU A 306 0.30 -10.09 -15.74
CA LEU A 306 -0.23 -11.46 -15.87
C LEU A 306 -1.43 -11.47 -16.82
N ASP A 307 -1.44 -12.45 -17.74
CA ASP A 307 -2.60 -12.69 -18.60
C ASP A 307 -3.70 -13.43 -17.84
N VAL A 308 -4.94 -12.89 -17.91
CA VAL A 308 -6.10 -13.36 -17.17
C VAL A 308 -7.36 -13.33 -18.04
N SER A 309 -8.08 -14.45 -18.07
CA SER A 309 -9.39 -14.53 -18.71
C SER A 309 -10.45 -13.71 -17.94
N PRO A 310 -11.48 -13.19 -18.63
CA PRO A 310 -12.60 -12.51 -17.97
C PRO A 310 -13.24 -13.39 -16.90
N GLN A 311 -13.56 -12.79 -15.77
CA GLN A 311 -14.19 -13.48 -14.63
C GLN A 311 -15.69 -13.17 -14.56
N ILE A 312 -16.46 -14.11 -14.01
CA ILE A 312 -17.85 -13.90 -13.65
C ILE A 312 -17.85 -12.89 -12.50
N PRO A 313 -18.58 -11.77 -12.58
CA PRO A 313 -18.65 -10.81 -11.49
C PRO A 313 -19.33 -11.39 -10.24
N GLU A 314 -18.86 -11.00 -9.05
CA GLU A 314 -19.39 -11.51 -7.75
C GLU A 314 -20.90 -11.33 -7.62
N GLN A 315 -21.46 -10.24 -8.18
CA GLN A 315 -22.89 -9.96 -8.16
C GLN A 315 -23.75 -11.02 -8.86
N LYS A 316 -23.14 -11.84 -9.74
CA LYS A 316 -23.80 -12.93 -10.48
C LYS A 316 -23.60 -14.32 -9.84
N TYR A 317 -22.80 -14.42 -8.78
CA TYR A 317 -22.47 -15.71 -8.17
C TYR A 317 -23.71 -16.50 -7.73
N TYR A 318 -24.66 -15.85 -7.08
CA TYR A 318 -25.89 -16.51 -6.63
C TYR A 318 -26.75 -17.02 -7.81
N GLU A 319 -26.88 -16.22 -8.87
CA GLU A 319 -27.57 -16.60 -10.11
C GLU A 319 -26.96 -17.85 -10.74
N TYR A 320 -25.64 -17.86 -10.89
CA TYR A 320 -24.90 -18.99 -11.44
C TYR A 320 -25.03 -20.24 -10.57
N LEU A 321 -24.97 -20.10 -9.25
CA LEU A 321 -25.09 -21.21 -8.31
C LEU A 321 -26.51 -21.80 -8.29
N SER A 322 -27.51 -20.97 -8.48
CA SER A 322 -28.92 -21.39 -8.54
C SER A 322 -29.27 -22.18 -9.80
N ASN A 323 -28.43 -22.13 -10.82
CA ASN A 323 -28.57 -22.89 -12.06
C ASN A 323 -27.53 -24.02 -12.13
N PRO A 324 -27.92 -25.30 -12.00
CA PRO A 324 -26.97 -26.44 -11.99
C PRO A 324 -26.04 -26.50 -13.22
N SER A 325 -26.52 -26.03 -14.40
CA SER A 325 -25.69 -26.01 -15.62
C SER A 325 -24.61 -24.92 -15.61
N GLU A 326 -24.79 -23.87 -14.82
CA GLU A 326 -23.86 -22.72 -14.72
C GLU A 326 -22.95 -22.83 -13.47
N ALA A 327 -23.42 -23.52 -12.42
CA ALA A 327 -22.70 -23.64 -11.16
C ALA A 327 -21.27 -24.17 -11.32
N GLU A 328 -21.08 -25.14 -12.23
CA GLU A 328 -19.75 -25.73 -12.49
C GLU A 328 -18.76 -24.70 -13.09
N LYS A 329 -19.24 -23.72 -13.85
CA LYS A 329 -18.40 -22.61 -14.35
C LYS A 329 -17.86 -21.77 -13.21
N LEU A 330 -18.70 -21.53 -12.18
CA LEU A 330 -18.29 -20.77 -10.99
C LEU A 330 -17.29 -21.53 -10.12
N PHE A 331 -17.49 -22.84 -9.95
CA PHE A 331 -16.52 -23.69 -9.26
C PHE A 331 -15.18 -23.71 -9.97
N LYS A 332 -15.18 -23.85 -11.30
CA LYS A 332 -13.96 -23.78 -12.10
C LYS A 332 -13.28 -22.42 -12.01
N GLN A 333 -14.04 -21.33 -12.01
CA GLN A 333 -13.49 -20.00 -11.75
C GLN A 333 -12.79 -19.90 -10.40
N SER A 334 -13.40 -20.45 -9.33
CA SER A 334 -12.78 -20.47 -7.99
C SER A 334 -11.43 -21.21 -7.98
N GLU A 335 -11.33 -22.30 -8.75
CA GLU A 335 -10.07 -23.03 -8.95
C GLU A 335 -9.03 -22.15 -9.68
N GLU A 336 -9.42 -21.48 -10.76
CA GLU A 336 -8.53 -20.58 -11.50
C GLU A 336 -8.11 -19.37 -10.67
N CYS A 337 -8.99 -18.84 -9.79
CA CYS A 337 -8.63 -17.79 -8.85
C CYS A 337 -7.51 -18.25 -7.88
N SER A 338 -7.58 -19.48 -7.35
CA SER A 338 -6.52 -19.98 -6.47
C SER A 338 -5.18 -20.12 -7.21
N LYS A 339 -5.17 -20.57 -8.47
CA LYS A 339 -3.97 -20.60 -9.31
C LYS A 339 -3.44 -19.20 -9.61
N LEU A 340 -4.33 -18.23 -9.89
CA LEU A 340 -3.97 -16.86 -10.16
C LEU A 340 -3.34 -16.18 -8.92
N ILE A 341 -3.90 -16.40 -7.74
CA ILE A 341 -3.34 -15.95 -6.46
C ILE A 341 -1.92 -16.49 -6.28
N TYR A 342 -1.69 -17.78 -6.57
CA TYR A 342 -0.37 -18.38 -6.50
C TYR A 342 0.61 -17.74 -7.51
N ARG A 343 0.19 -17.49 -8.74
CA ARG A 343 1.00 -16.83 -9.77
C ARG A 343 1.38 -15.41 -9.36
N ILE A 344 0.44 -14.64 -8.82
CA ILE A 344 0.70 -13.28 -8.28
C ILE A 344 1.75 -13.36 -7.17
N TRP A 345 1.59 -14.28 -6.22
CA TRP A 345 2.58 -14.48 -5.16
C TRP A 345 3.97 -14.81 -5.71
N THR A 346 4.06 -15.68 -6.72
CA THR A 346 5.35 -16.03 -7.35
C THR A 346 6.07 -14.78 -7.91
N VAL A 347 5.32 -13.82 -8.45
CA VAL A 347 5.89 -12.55 -8.95
C VAL A 347 6.34 -11.64 -7.80
N LEU A 348 5.64 -11.67 -6.67
CA LEU A 348 5.86 -10.73 -5.58
C LEU A 348 6.73 -11.27 -4.44
N SER A 349 6.97 -12.56 -4.37
CA SER A 349 7.66 -13.21 -3.24
C SER A 349 9.06 -12.67 -3.00
N ASP A 350 9.87 -12.51 -4.06
CA ASP A 350 11.22 -11.95 -3.95
C ASP A 350 11.18 -10.52 -3.40
N PHE A 351 10.22 -9.71 -3.84
CA PHE A 351 10.01 -8.35 -3.33
C PHE A 351 9.61 -8.35 -1.85
N ALA A 352 8.72 -9.25 -1.43
CA ALA A 352 8.30 -9.39 -0.02
C ALA A 352 9.48 -9.75 0.88
N ILE A 353 10.31 -10.72 0.46
CA ILE A 353 11.51 -11.15 1.17
C ILE A 353 12.50 -10.00 1.31
N GLN A 354 12.83 -9.31 0.21
CA GLN A 354 13.78 -8.20 0.23
C GLN A 354 13.30 -7.04 1.10
N LEU A 355 12.03 -6.69 1.03
CA LEU A 355 11.45 -5.64 1.84
C LEU A 355 11.42 -6.03 3.34
N SER A 356 11.12 -7.30 3.65
CA SER A 356 11.21 -7.87 5.00
C SER A 356 12.63 -7.75 5.57
N GLN A 357 13.63 -8.16 4.80
CA GLN A 357 15.04 -8.10 5.20
C GLN A 357 15.53 -6.66 5.45
N ILE A 358 15.14 -5.71 4.60
CA ILE A 358 15.57 -4.32 4.73
C ILE A 358 14.87 -3.65 5.93
N THR A 359 13.57 -3.84 6.07
CA THR A 359 12.79 -3.20 7.14
C THR A 359 12.93 -3.88 8.50
N GLY A 360 13.20 -5.18 8.52
CA GLY A 360 13.17 -6.00 9.74
C GLY A 360 11.75 -6.38 10.19
N LEU A 361 10.77 -6.23 9.32
CA LEU A 361 9.40 -6.67 9.56
C LEU A 361 9.19 -8.09 9.00
N PRO A 362 8.41 -8.96 9.65
CA PRO A 362 7.95 -10.21 9.05
C PRO A 362 7.21 -9.97 7.72
N MET A 363 7.21 -10.95 6.81
CA MET A 363 6.66 -10.78 5.45
C MET A 363 5.17 -10.42 5.42
N ASP A 364 4.36 -10.98 6.32
CA ASP A 364 2.94 -10.65 6.43
C ASP A 364 2.70 -9.19 6.87
N HIS A 365 3.56 -8.66 7.76
CA HIS A 365 3.53 -7.25 8.15
C HIS A 365 3.93 -6.32 7.00
N VAL A 366 4.84 -6.74 6.14
CA VAL A 366 5.35 -5.92 5.02
C VAL A 366 4.24 -5.45 4.09
N PHE A 367 3.29 -6.33 3.75
CA PHE A 367 2.18 -5.98 2.86
C PHE A 367 1.06 -5.18 3.55
N THR A 368 0.90 -5.35 4.85
CA THR A 368 -0.15 -4.66 5.61
C THR A 368 0.29 -3.32 6.17
N ALA A 369 1.59 -3.20 6.52
CA ALA A 369 2.15 -1.96 7.04
C ALA A 369 2.09 -0.85 5.99
N SER A 370 1.62 0.34 6.39
CA SER A 370 1.72 1.51 5.52
C SER A 370 3.18 1.83 5.20
N SER A 371 3.41 2.56 4.11
CA SER A 371 4.75 2.98 3.71
C SER A 371 5.49 3.72 4.84
N GLY A 372 4.79 4.56 5.61
CA GLY A 372 5.34 5.24 6.79
C GLY A 372 5.81 4.27 7.89
N HIS A 373 5.06 3.20 8.17
CA HIS A 373 5.46 2.19 9.15
C HIS A 373 6.65 1.35 8.68
N ARG A 374 6.74 1.03 7.39
CA ARG A 374 7.93 0.36 6.80
C ARG A 374 9.17 1.22 6.95
N ALA A 375 9.07 2.52 6.67
CA ALA A 375 10.15 3.49 6.86
C ALA A 375 10.55 3.59 8.34
N GLU A 376 9.57 3.66 9.26
CA GLU A 376 9.83 3.68 10.70
C GLU A 376 10.56 2.43 11.19
N ALA A 377 10.16 1.25 10.72
CA ALA A 377 10.83 -0.01 11.09
C ALA A 377 12.31 -0.01 10.65
N TYR A 378 12.59 0.45 9.43
CA TYR A 378 13.95 0.65 8.96
C TYR A 378 14.72 1.64 9.84
N LEU A 379 14.14 2.82 10.13
CA LEU A 379 14.79 3.84 10.96
C LEU A 379 15.07 3.34 12.39
N ILE A 380 14.14 2.57 12.97
CA ILE A 380 14.33 1.94 14.29
C ILE A 380 15.59 1.06 14.31
N ARG A 381 15.77 0.21 13.30
CA ARG A 381 16.94 -0.67 13.18
C ARG A 381 18.24 0.12 13.04
N GLU A 382 18.25 1.10 12.16
CA GLU A 382 19.45 1.93 11.94
C GLU A 382 19.76 2.76 13.18
N ALA A 383 18.78 3.37 13.85
CA ALA A 383 18.96 4.11 15.09
C ALA A 383 19.55 3.22 16.18
N TYR A 384 18.98 2.04 16.38
CA TYR A 384 19.49 1.07 17.35
C TYR A 384 20.95 0.70 17.08
N SER A 385 21.32 0.45 15.82
CA SER A 385 22.67 0.04 15.41
C SER A 385 23.76 1.07 15.72
N ILE A 386 23.41 2.36 15.80
CA ILE A 386 24.35 3.47 16.10
C ILE A 386 24.23 3.96 17.54
N GLY A 387 23.43 3.29 18.39
CA GLY A 387 23.19 3.65 19.78
C GLY A 387 22.30 4.88 19.99
N GLU A 388 21.54 5.27 18.99
CA GLU A 388 20.54 6.34 19.06
C GLU A 388 19.27 5.85 19.76
N LEU A 389 18.75 6.60 20.73
CA LEU A 389 17.51 6.28 21.41
C LEU A 389 16.29 6.51 20.50
N ILE A 390 15.39 5.55 20.50
CA ILE A 390 14.18 5.60 19.70
C ILE A 390 13.11 6.35 20.47
N PRO A 391 12.61 7.51 19.93
CA PRO A 391 11.53 8.26 20.59
C PRO A 391 10.25 7.43 20.70
N GLN A 392 9.51 7.59 21.80
CA GLN A 392 8.18 7.03 21.92
C GLN A 392 7.21 7.77 20.98
N ARG A 393 6.18 7.04 20.52
CA ARG A 393 5.06 7.66 19.82
C ARG A 393 4.30 8.57 20.79
N GLY A 394 3.81 9.69 20.29
CA GLY A 394 3.00 10.63 21.05
C GLY A 394 2.08 11.40 20.13
N GLU A 395 1.03 11.96 20.70
CA GLU A 395 0.14 12.87 19.99
C GLU A 395 0.88 14.17 19.67
N LYS A 396 0.83 14.57 18.41
CA LYS A 396 1.43 15.80 17.91
C LYS A 396 0.37 16.57 17.12
N PRO A 397 0.31 17.90 17.26
CA PRO A 397 -0.64 18.69 16.48
C PRO A 397 -0.28 18.62 14.99
N TYR A 398 -1.29 18.40 14.16
CA TYR A 398 -1.11 18.51 12.70
C TYR A 398 -1.06 20.00 12.33
N VAL A 399 0.04 20.39 11.71
CA VAL A 399 0.19 21.73 11.11
C VAL A 399 0.54 21.54 9.63
N SER A 400 -0.34 22.01 8.75
CA SER A 400 -0.14 21.93 7.31
C SER A 400 1.07 22.75 6.85
N TYR A 401 1.69 22.30 5.76
CA TYR A 401 2.73 23.03 5.04
C TYR A 401 2.51 22.89 3.53
N THR A 402 3.13 23.78 2.74
CA THR A 402 3.00 23.74 1.29
C THR A 402 3.87 22.62 0.71
N GLY A 403 3.25 21.69 0.00
CA GLY A 403 3.92 20.56 -0.65
C GLY A 403 4.72 20.94 -1.91
N GLY A 404 4.88 19.98 -2.84
CA GLY A 404 5.61 20.16 -4.10
C GLY A 404 4.95 21.18 -5.04
N LEU A 405 5.76 21.68 -5.99
CA LEU A 405 5.28 22.61 -7.02
C LEU A 405 4.48 21.83 -8.08
N VAL A 406 3.23 22.24 -8.31
CA VAL A 406 2.43 21.79 -9.45
C VAL A 406 2.08 23.00 -10.29
N LEU A 407 2.59 23.04 -11.53
CA LEU A 407 2.31 24.13 -12.45
C LEU A 407 0.85 24.11 -12.91
N GLN A 408 0.33 25.26 -13.31
CA GLN A 408 -0.92 25.33 -14.05
C GLN A 408 -0.64 24.88 -15.48
N PRO A 409 -1.31 23.84 -16.01
CA PRO A 409 -1.12 23.46 -17.40
C PRO A 409 -1.68 24.50 -18.34
N GLU A 410 -1.01 24.70 -19.47
CA GLU A 410 -1.59 25.43 -20.60
C GLU A 410 -2.53 24.48 -21.34
N LYS A 411 -3.83 24.83 -21.43
CA LYS A 411 -4.83 24.06 -22.19
C LYS A 411 -4.42 23.93 -23.64
N GLY A 412 -4.39 22.73 -24.18
CA GLY A 412 -4.02 22.48 -25.56
C GLY A 412 -3.53 21.08 -25.84
N VAL A 413 -3.19 20.84 -27.10
CA VAL A 413 -2.53 19.62 -27.57
C VAL A 413 -1.10 19.97 -27.96
N TYR A 414 -0.17 19.14 -27.52
CA TYR A 414 1.25 19.30 -27.76
C TYR A 414 1.84 18.03 -28.35
N GLU A 415 2.76 18.18 -29.28
CA GLU A 415 3.45 17.07 -29.94
C GLU A 415 4.90 16.98 -29.44
N ASN A 416 5.46 15.77 -29.50
CA ASN A 416 6.85 15.47 -29.17
C ASN A 416 7.21 15.99 -27.76
N VAL A 417 6.47 15.54 -26.75
CA VAL A 417 6.67 15.97 -25.36
C VAL A 417 7.41 14.90 -24.57
N SER A 418 8.56 15.27 -24.02
CA SER A 418 9.32 14.46 -23.08
C SER A 418 8.99 14.82 -21.65
N VAL A 419 8.84 13.82 -20.79
CA VAL A 419 8.73 13.98 -19.34
C VAL A 419 10.10 13.78 -18.73
N LEU A 420 10.65 14.86 -18.20
CA LEU A 420 11.91 14.86 -17.47
C LEU A 420 11.63 14.62 -15.99
N ASP A 421 12.09 13.50 -15.44
CA ASP A 421 11.93 13.10 -14.04
C ASP A 421 13.21 13.30 -13.24
N PHE A 422 13.09 13.91 -12.06
CA PHE A 422 14.18 14.09 -11.10
C PHE A 422 14.30 12.88 -10.19
N SER A 423 15.25 12.00 -10.49
CA SER A 423 15.43 10.73 -9.77
C SER A 423 15.65 10.94 -8.28
N SER A 424 14.71 10.44 -7.45
CA SER A 424 14.78 10.55 -5.97
C SER A 424 15.05 11.99 -5.49
N MET A 425 14.35 12.99 -6.06
CA MET A 425 14.59 14.41 -5.81
C MET A 425 14.64 14.75 -4.31
N TYR A 426 13.61 14.46 -3.56
CA TYR A 426 13.55 14.77 -2.13
C TYR A 426 14.64 14.09 -1.30
N PRO A 427 14.90 12.78 -1.44
CA PRO A 427 16.04 12.13 -0.81
C PRO A 427 17.37 12.82 -1.07
N ASN A 428 17.65 13.16 -2.32
CA ASN A 428 18.90 13.83 -2.69
C ASN A 428 18.99 15.27 -2.14
N LEU A 429 17.89 16.02 -2.10
CA LEU A 429 17.83 17.35 -1.48
C LEU A 429 18.05 17.27 0.03
N MET A 430 17.44 16.28 0.71
CA MET A 430 17.70 16.07 2.14
C MET A 430 19.17 15.80 2.41
N LEU A 431 19.84 15.00 1.58
CA LEU A 431 21.27 14.76 1.68
C LEU A 431 22.10 16.01 1.42
N LYS A 432 21.79 16.74 0.32
CA LYS A 432 22.54 17.93 -0.12
C LYS A 432 22.53 19.03 0.94
N TYR A 433 21.38 19.28 1.54
CA TYR A 433 21.14 20.35 2.50
C TYR A 433 21.11 19.87 3.95
N ASN A 434 21.53 18.62 4.18
CA ASN A 434 21.62 18.01 5.51
C ASN A 434 20.33 18.14 6.35
N ILE A 435 19.17 17.92 5.70
CA ILE A 435 17.85 18.11 6.31
C ILE A 435 17.53 16.91 7.23
N SER A 436 17.69 17.12 8.52
CA SER A 436 17.48 16.08 9.55
C SER A 436 16.98 16.74 10.84
N PRO A 437 16.22 16.03 11.69
CA PRO A 437 15.73 16.58 12.95
C PRO A 437 16.84 17.05 13.91
N ASP A 438 17.99 16.38 13.91
CA ASP A 438 19.14 16.69 14.76
C ASP A 438 20.00 17.85 14.23
N THR A 439 19.93 18.14 12.93
CA THR A 439 20.65 19.27 12.32
C THR A 439 19.83 20.55 12.27
N TYR A 440 18.52 20.46 12.54
CA TYR A 440 17.66 21.63 12.61
C TYR A 440 18.08 22.58 13.74
N VAL A 441 18.16 23.87 13.43
CA VAL A 441 18.51 24.92 14.37
C VAL A 441 17.27 25.75 14.68
N PRO A 442 16.72 25.66 15.91
CA PRO A 442 15.55 26.42 16.32
C PRO A 442 15.72 27.94 16.17
N SER A 443 14.61 28.66 16.06
CA SER A 443 14.61 30.12 16.03
C SER A 443 15.22 30.67 17.31
N GLY A 444 16.17 31.63 17.19
CA GLY A 444 16.87 32.23 18.32
C GLY A 444 18.24 31.60 18.64
N GLU A 445 18.52 30.38 18.21
CA GLU A 445 19.88 29.81 18.32
C GLU A 445 20.83 30.38 17.25
N LYS A 446 22.10 30.58 17.60
CA LYS A 446 23.13 31.03 16.64
C LYS A 446 23.62 29.87 15.79
N CYS A 447 23.78 30.12 14.51
CA CYS A 447 24.43 29.22 13.56
C CYS A 447 25.12 30.06 12.50
N GLU A 448 26.45 30.04 12.48
CA GLU A 448 27.26 30.85 11.57
C GLU A 448 27.36 30.23 10.17
N ASP A 449 27.45 28.90 10.11
CA ASP A 449 27.51 28.16 8.83
C ASP A 449 26.40 27.12 8.77
N CYS A 450 25.24 27.51 8.20
CA CYS A 450 24.06 26.67 8.03
C CYS A 450 23.54 26.73 6.60
N PHE A 451 22.91 25.64 6.17
CA PHE A 451 21.99 25.69 5.05
C PHE A 451 20.71 26.40 5.50
N VAL A 452 20.19 27.31 4.66
CA VAL A 452 18.99 28.10 4.96
C VAL A 452 17.94 27.80 3.90
N SER A 453 16.77 27.31 4.33
CA SER A 453 15.69 26.98 3.40
C SER A 453 15.18 28.21 2.63
N PRO A 454 14.76 28.06 1.36
CA PRO A 454 14.51 29.19 0.48
C PRO A 454 13.37 30.12 0.93
N GLU A 455 12.30 29.57 1.49
CA GLU A 455 11.06 30.29 1.82
C GLU A 455 10.93 30.56 3.34
N SER A 456 10.83 29.52 4.15
CA SER A 456 10.65 29.62 5.63
C SER A 456 11.88 30.05 6.39
N LYS A 457 13.07 30.02 5.78
CA LYS A 457 14.37 30.36 6.40
C LYS A 457 14.77 29.42 7.54
N HIS A 458 14.24 28.21 7.56
CA HIS A 458 14.72 27.17 8.46
C HIS A 458 16.20 26.86 8.21
N ARG A 459 16.95 26.60 9.29
CA ARG A 459 18.38 26.46 9.26
C ARG A 459 18.79 25.03 9.64
N PHE A 460 19.77 24.48 8.89
CA PHE A 460 20.31 23.14 9.11
C PHE A 460 21.84 23.19 9.16
N ARG A 461 22.42 22.59 10.18
CA ARG A 461 23.86 22.55 10.43
C ARG A 461 24.63 21.88 9.30
N LYS A 462 25.87 22.33 9.07
CA LYS A 462 26.82 21.73 8.11
C LYS A 462 27.97 21.00 8.77
N ASP A 463 28.22 21.28 10.05
CA ASP A 463 29.38 20.84 10.81
C ASP A 463 29.42 19.32 11.08
N TYR A 464 28.29 18.66 11.02
CA TYR A 464 28.17 17.20 11.08
C TYR A 464 27.04 16.68 10.20
N ARG A 465 27.11 15.40 9.82
CA ARG A 465 26.05 14.73 9.07
C ARG A 465 24.92 14.32 10.00
N GLY A 466 23.68 14.71 9.69
CA GLY A 466 22.51 14.36 10.47
C GLY A 466 22.25 12.85 10.48
N VAL A 467 21.67 12.37 11.57
CA VAL A 467 21.33 10.95 11.78
C VAL A 467 20.40 10.47 10.66
N TYR A 468 19.34 11.23 10.39
CA TYR A 468 18.37 10.89 9.35
C TYR A 468 18.97 10.86 7.94
N THR A 469 19.79 11.85 7.62
CA THR A 469 20.49 11.91 6.34
C THR A 469 21.56 10.83 6.20
N SER A 470 22.22 10.42 7.29
CA SER A 470 23.15 9.29 7.29
C SER A 470 22.46 7.97 6.95
N MET A 471 21.29 7.72 7.53
CA MET A 471 20.47 6.55 7.23
C MET A 471 19.97 6.56 5.76
N LEU A 472 19.55 7.71 5.29
CA LEU A 472 19.13 7.90 3.90
C LEU A 472 20.28 7.70 2.90
N GLN A 473 21.48 8.19 3.24
CA GLN A 473 22.68 8.00 2.43
C GLN A 473 23.02 6.50 2.30
N LYS A 474 22.92 5.74 3.38
CA LYS A 474 23.13 4.28 3.39
C LYS A 474 22.13 3.56 2.46
N LEU A 475 20.86 3.93 2.51
CA LEU A 475 19.81 3.41 1.63
C LEU A 475 20.12 3.66 0.14
N LEU A 476 20.45 4.90 -0.22
CA LEU A 476 20.74 5.28 -1.60
C LEU A 476 22.03 4.65 -2.12
N ALA A 477 23.06 4.54 -1.26
CA ALA A 477 24.31 3.86 -1.60
C ALA A 477 24.05 2.35 -1.86
N SER A 478 23.29 1.69 -0.98
CA SER A 478 22.91 0.28 -1.17
C SER A 478 22.14 0.09 -2.47
N ARG A 479 21.18 0.98 -2.79
CA ARG A 479 20.46 0.93 -4.06
C ARG A 479 21.36 1.10 -5.28
N ARG A 480 22.34 2.00 -5.21
CA ARG A 480 23.31 2.22 -6.30
C ARG A 480 24.14 0.96 -6.54
N ALA A 481 24.68 0.36 -5.47
CA ALA A 481 25.43 -0.89 -5.58
C ALA A 481 24.61 -2.04 -6.20
N VAL A 482 23.35 -2.21 -5.80
CA VAL A 482 22.45 -3.22 -6.38
C VAL A 482 22.19 -2.94 -7.86
N ARG A 483 21.98 -1.68 -8.25
CA ARG A 483 21.78 -1.30 -9.67
C ARG A 483 23.03 -1.51 -10.53
N GLU A 484 24.23 -1.37 -9.96
CA GLU A 484 25.46 -1.72 -10.65
C GLU A 484 25.61 -3.23 -10.83
N ALA A 485 25.33 -4.00 -9.79
CA ALA A 485 25.32 -5.47 -9.87
C ALA A 485 24.35 -5.99 -10.94
N LEU A 486 23.13 -5.44 -11.03
CA LEU A 486 22.13 -5.78 -12.05
C LEU A 486 22.64 -5.67 -13.50
N ARG A 487 23.57 -4.77 -13.80
CA ARG A 487 24.12 -4.59 -15.15
C ARG A 487 24.96 -5.77 -15.63
N SER A 488 25.48 -6.57 -14.71
CA SER A 488 26.36 -7.71 -14.97
C SER A 488 25.64 -9.06 -14.93
N VAL A 489 24.36 -9.07 -14.55
CA VAL A 489 23.56 -10.29 -14.37
C VAL A 489 22.55 -10.45 -15.51
N LYS A 490 22.30 -11.70 -15.95
CA LYS A 490 21.31 -11.98 -17.01
C LYS A 490 19.89 -11.71 -16.51
N GLU A 491 19.09 -11.03 -17.32
CA GLU A 491 17.72 -10.58 -16.96
C GLU A 491 16.75 -11.73 -16.61
N ASP A 492 16.93 -12.92 -17.18
CA ASP A 492 16.10 -14.10 -16.93
C ASP A 492 16.55 -14.96 -15.74
N SER A 493 17.65 -14.58 -15.05
CA SER A 493 18.20 -15.32 -13.93
C SER A 493 17.45 -15.07 -12.62
N VAL A 494 17.54 -16.03 -11.69
CA VAL A 494 17.04 -15.87 -10.32
C VAL A 494 17.74 -14.71 -9.61
N GLU A 495 19.05 -14.58 -9.82
CA GLU A 495 19.86 -13.50 -9.24
C GLU A 495 19.37 -12.11 -9.69
N TYR A 496 19.04 -11.95 -10.99
CA TYR A 496 18.47 -10.70 -11.50
C TYR A 496 17.15 -10.35 -10.80
N ARG A 497 16.23 -11.31 -10.67
CA ARG A 497 14.93 -11.09 -10.01
C ARG A 497 15.09 -10.64 -8.56
N VAL A 498 15.98 -11.28 -7.80
CA VAL A 498 16.25 -10.93 -6.39
C VAL A 498 16.86 -9.53 -6.28
N LEU A 499 17.84 -9.21 -7.12
CA LEU A 499 18.47 -7.87 -7.13
C LEU A 499 17.49 -6.79 -7.59
N ASP A 500 16.65 -7.06 -8.60
CA ASP A 500 15.63 -6.11 -9.05
C ASP A 500 14.55 -5.87 -7.98
N ALA A 501 14.12 -6.92 -7.30
CA ALA A 501 13.23 -6.82 -6.15
C ALA A 501 13.85 -5.96 -5.03
N ARG A 502 15.13 -6.17 -4.73
CA ARG A 502 15.87 -5.40 -3.71
C ARG A 502 16.01 -3.93 -4.08
N GLN A 503 16.36 -3.59 -5.32
CA GLN A 503 16.46 -2.19 -5.73
C GLN A 503 15.11 -1.47 -5.72
N LYS A 504 14.01 -2.19 -6.05
CA LYS A 504 12.64 -1.67 -5.95
C LYS A 504 12.25 -1.37 -4.49
N ALA A 505 12.54 -2.28 -3.57
CA ALA A 505 12.29 -2.11 -2.14
C ALA A 505 13.06 -0.90 -1.57
N LEU A 506 14.35 -0.79 -1.90
CA LEU A 506 15.18 0.35 -1.50
C LEU A 506 14.66 1.68 -2.07
N LYS A 507 14.17 1.69 -3.33
CA LYS A 507 13.56 2.89 -3.95
C LYS A 507 12.33 3.36 -3.18
N ILE A 508 11.43 2.43 -2.85
CA ILE A 508 10.19 2.75 -2.13
C ILE A 508 10.52 3.33 -0.76
N LEU A 509 11.41 2.71 -0.01
CA LEU A 509 11.80 3.20 1.31
C LEU A 509 12.47 4.58 1.26
N ALA A 510 13.40 4.79 0.33
CA ALA A 510 14.06 6.08 0.20
C ALA A 510 13.07 7.22 -0.10
N ASN A 511 12.13 7.00 -1.02
CA ASN A 511 11.11 7.99 -1.35
C ASN A 511 10.12 8.23 -0.20
N THR A 512 9.84 7.21 0.61
CA THR A 512 8.93 7.32 1.75
C THR A 512 9.51 8.16 2.89
N LEU A 513 10.82 8.18 3.06
CA LEU A 513 11.48 8.87 4.19
C LEU A 513 11.18 10.39 4.22
N TYR A 514 11.05 11.04 3.07
CA TYR A 514 10.60 12.44 3.02
C TYR A 514 9.19 12.60 3.62
N GLY A 515 8.23 11.82 3.14
CA GLY A 515 6.85 11.87 3.63
C GLY A 515 6.71 11.46 5.10
N TYR A 516 7.56 10.53 5.56
CA TYR A 516 7.61 10.10 6.95
C TYR A 516 7.94 11.25 7.91
N ALA A 517 8.89 12.12 7.56
CA ALA A 517 9.26 13.27 8.40
C ALA A 517 8.09 14.25 8.62
N GLY A 518 7.14 14.34 7.69
CA GLY A 518 5.92 15.17 7.77
C GLY A 518 4.69 14.47 8.35
N TRP A 519 4.78 13.19 8.66
CA TRP A 519 3.67 12.43 9.21
C TRP A 519 3.58 12.58 10.73
N VAL A 520 2.47 13.11 11.26
CA VAL A 520 2.29 13.38 12.70
C VAL A 520 2.40 12.13 13.59
N GLY A 521 2.12 10.94 13.05
CA GLY A 521 2.30 9.66 13.74
C GLY A 521 3.75 9.17 13.78
N ALA A 522 4.67 9.83 13.09
CA ALA A 522 6.07 9.43 13.05
C ALA A 522 6.79 9.72 14.37
N ARG A 523 7.67 8.81 14.80
CA ARG A 523 8.51 8.98 16.01
C ARG A 523 9.43 10.19 15.90
N TRP A 524 10.03 10.38 14.72
CA TRP A 524 10.94 11.51 14.39
C TRP A 524 10.22 12.61 13.58
N TYR A 525 8.92 12.83 13.83
CA TYR A 525 8.20 13.92 13.19
C TYR A 525 8.81 15.27 13.58
N LEU A 526 9.15 16.05 12.57
CA LEU A 526 9.49 17.46 12.70
C LEU A 526 9.00 18.16 11.43
N ARG A 527 7.99 19.02 11.56
CA ARG A 527 7.34 19.74 10.45
C ARG A 527 8.37 20.51 9.60
N GLU A 528 9.30 21.19 10.27
CA GLU A 528 10.33 22.04 9.66
C GLU A 528 11.23 21.23 8.71
N VAL A 529 11.47 19.96 8.98
CA VAL A 529 12.22 19.05 8.11
C VAL A 529 11.45 18.78 6.82
N ALA A 530 10.18 18.41 6.93
CA ALA A 530 9.35 18.11 5.76
C ALA A 530 9.06 19.37 4.92
N GLU A 531 8.76 20.49 5.57
CA GLU A 531 8.55 21.79 4.94
C GLU A 531 9.78 22.24 4.16
N SER A 532 10.97 22.18 4.76
CA SER A 532 12.21 22.55 4.11
C SER A 532 12.55 21.68 2.90
N ALA A 533 12.34 20.37 3.00
CA ALA A 533 12.54 19.48 1.87
C ALA A 533 11.62 19.86 0.68
N ALA A 534 10.35 20.17 0.98
CA ALA A 534 9.41 20.64 -0.04
C ALA A 534 9.81 21.98 -0.66
N GLU A 535 10.31 22.93 0.15
CA GLU A 535 10.78 24.22 -0.31
C GLU A 535 11.96 24.10 -1.26
N TRP A 536 12.99 23.33 -0.91
CA TRP A 536 14.12 23.08 -1.79
C TRP A 536 13.70 22.34 -3.06
N GLY A 537 12.71 21.43 -2.98
CA GLY A 537 12.12 20.80 -4.16
C GLY A 537 11.51 21.83 -5.10
N ARG A 538 10.65 22.72 -4.59
CA ARG A 538 10.06 23.82 -5.37
C ARG A 538 11.12 24.74 -5.97
N HIS A 539 12.15 25.08 -5.19
CA HIS A 539 13.26 25.91 -5.64
C HIS A 539 14.03 25.26 -6.79
N THR A 540 14.38 23.98 -6.65
CA THR A 540 15.10 23.20 -7.68
C THR A 540 14.32 23.15 -8.99
N ILE A 541 13.01 22.85 -8.92
CA ILE A 541 12.15 22.81 -10.09
C ILE A 541 12.04 24.19 -10.76
N ARG A 542 11.90 25.30 -9.99
CA ARG A 542 11.88 26.67 -10.55
C ARG A 542 13.18 27.00 -11.27
N MET A 543 14.33 26.64 -10.71
CA MET A 543 15.63 26.85 -11.38
C MET A 543 15.73 26.09 -12.70
N ALA A 544 15.28 24.83 -12.74
CA ALA A 544 15.26 24.03 -13.96
C ALA A 544 14.33 24.63 -15.03
N ILE A 545 13.14 25.09 -14.63
CA ILE A 545 12.19 25.79 -15.53
C ILE A 545 12.82 27.08 -16.12
N GLU A 546 13.45 27.89 -15.27
CA GLU A 546 14.08 29.14 -15.71
C GLU A 546 15.23 28.87 -16.69
N LYS A 547 16.07 27.88 -16.42
CA LYS A 547 17.12 27.43 -17.30
C LYS A 547 16.60 26.94 -18.65
N ALA A 548 15.58 26.09 -18.63
CA ALA A 548 14.94 25.62 -19.85
C ALA A 548 14.41 26.77 -20.71
N ARG A 549 13.76 27.78 -20.09
CA ARG A 549 13.28 29.00 -20.77
C ARG A 549 14.42 29.81 -21.36
N GLN A 550 15.53 30.02 -20.63
CA GLN A 550 16.74 30.69 -21.12
C GLN A 550 17.32 29.96 -22.33
N MET A 551 17.22 28.65 -22.38
CA MET A 551 17.62 27.83 -23.52
C MET A 551 16.61 27.88 -24.68
N GLY A 552 15.49 28.61 -24.54
CA GLY A 552 14.42 28.69 -25.52
C GLY A 552 13.56 27.43 -25.62
N MET A 553 13.50 26.60 -24.56
CA MET A 553 12.65 25.42 -24.50
C MET A 553 11.28 25.79 -23.93
N LYS A 554 10.22 25.17 -24.43
CA LYS A 554 8.87 25.34 -23.90
C LYS A 554 8.55 24.29 -22.86
N ILE A 555 8.31 24.72 -21.62
CA ILE A 555 7.77 23.89 -20.53
C ILE A 555 6.25 24.06 -20.53
N ILE A 556 5.50 22.99 -20.69
CA ILE A 556 4.04 23.01 -20.79
C ILE A 556 3.35 22.64 -19.47
N TYR A 557 4.02 21.81 -18.65
CA TYR A 557 3.51 21.38 -17.35
C TYR A 557 4.65 20.93 -16.45
N GLY A 558 4.38 20.84 -15.15
CA GLY A 558 5.29 20.27 -14.15
C GLY A 558 4.51 19.80 -12.93
N ASP A 559 4.85 18.64 -12.41
CA ASP A 559 4.21 18.04 -11.26
C ASP A 559 5.26 17.48 -10.29
N THR A 560 5.43 18.22 -9.21
CA THR A 560 6.26 17.82 -8.05
C THR A 560 7.74 17.62 -8.38
N ASP A 561 8.11 16.59 -9.09
CA ASP A 561 9.46 16.16 -9.46
C ASP A 561 9.61 15.87 -10.96
N SER A 562 8.64 16.29 -11.76
CA SER A 562 8.67 16.09 -13.21
C SER A 562 8.35 17.37 -13.98
N LEU A 563 8.97 17.50 -15.17
CA LEU A 563 8.74 18.58 -16.12
C LEU A 563 8.36 18.02 -17.49
N PHE A 564 7.28 18.56 -18.07
CA PHE A 564 6.83 18.23 -19.41
C PHE A 564 7.38 19.28 -20.37
N VAL A 565 8.30 18.85 -21.21
CA VAL A 565 9.08 19.71 -22.11
C VAL A 565 8.82 19.31 -23.54
N ILE A 566 8.57 20.26 -24.42
CA ILE A 566 8.56 19.96 -25.86
C ILE A 566 9.96 19.53 -26.25
N ASP A 567 10.06 18.32 -26.79
CA ASP A 567 11.33 17.64 -27.10
C ASP A 567 12.10 18.40 -28.17
N GLY A 568 13.43 18.36 -28.08
CA GLY A 568 14.33 19.02 -29.02
C GLY A 568 15.80 18.75 -28.67
N GLU A 569 16.68 19.13 -29.57
CA GLU A 569 18.15 18.94 -29.47
C GLU A 569 18.79 19.53 -28.19
N LYS A 570 18.03 20.31 -27.42
CA LYS A 570 18.52 20.97 -26.20
C LYS A 570 18.24 20.20 -24.93
N LEU A 571 17.44 19.10 -24.98
CA LEU A 571 17.02 18.36 -23.81
C LEU A 571 18.20 17.74 -23.06
N GLU A 572 19.13 17.11 -23.77
CA GLU A 572 20.36 16.55 -23.19
C GLU A 572 21.25 17.61 -22.52
N LYS A 573 21.27 18.84 -23.10
CA LYS A 573 21.98 19.95 -22.49
C LYS A 573 21.33 20.43 -21.21
N LEU A 574 19.99 20.40 -21.13
CA LEU A 574 19.26 20.72 -19.90
C LEU A 574 19.52 19.66 -18.83
N ILE A 575 19.50 18.40 -19.18
CA ILE A 575 19.82 17.28 -18.26
C ILE A 575 21.22 17.44 -17.72
N SER A 576 22.22 17.64 -18.59
CA SER A 576 23.62 17.83 -18.16
C SER A 576 23.78 19.06 -17.25
N TRP A 577 23.05 20.14 -17.50
CA TRP A 577 23.06 21.33 -16.64
C TRP A 577 22.42 21.01 -15.26
N ILE A 578 21.30 20.28 -15.21
CA ILE A 578 20.65 19.86 -13.96
C ILE A 578 21.63 19.01 -13.14
N GLU A 579 22.33 18.09 -13.78
CA GLU A 579 23.30 17.23 -13.10
C GLU A 579 24.52 18.01 -12.58
N SER A 580 25.09 18.91 -13.38
CA SER A 580 26.30 19.66 -13.01
C SER A 580 26.03 20.79 -12.00
N GLU A 581 24.98 21.58 -12.19
CA GLU A 581 24.72 22.76 -11.38
C GLU A 581 23.77 22.50 -10.21
N LEU A 582 22.73 21.68 -10.42
CA LEU A 582 21.81 21.35 -9.33
C LEU A 582 22.25 20.11 -8.55
N GLY A 583 23.18 19.31 -9.10
CA GLY A 583 23.65 18.06 -8.46
C GLY A 583 22.52 17.02 -8.32
N MET A 584 21.58 17.03 -9.28
CA MET A 584 20.42 16.13 -9.30
C MET A 584 20.47 15.24 -10.53
N GLU A 585 20.28 13.93 -10.37
CA GLU A 585 20.10 13.03 -11.51
C GLU A 585 18.74 13.31 -12.17
N ALA A 586 18.74 13.62 -13.44
CA ALA A 586 17.53 13.81 -14.24
C ALA A 586 17.55 12.88 -15.44
N ARG A 587 16.39 12.37 -15.83
CA ARG A 587 16.26 11.46 -16.98
C ARG A 587 14.92 11.65 -17.67
N VAL A 588 14.88 11.26 -18.93
CA VAL A 588 13.61 11.15 -19.65
C VAL A 588 12.90 9.88 -19.18
N ASP A 589 11.75 10.02 -18.54
CA ASP A 589 10.91 8.91 -18.06
C ASP A 589 9.98 8.41 -19.15
N LYS A 590 9.34 9.35 -19.88
CA LYS A 590 8.36 9.05 -20.93
C LYS A 590 8.47 10.03 -22.06
N ARG A 591 8.06 9.57 -23.27
CA ARG A 591 7.89 10.43 -24.45
C ARG A 591 6.49 10.24 -25.01
N TYR A 592 5.79 11.38 -25.18
CA TYR A 592 4.50 11.42 -25.81
C TYR A 592 4.63 11.89 -27.24
N ARG A 593 4.07 11.14 -28.17
CA ARG A 593 3.88 11.62 -29.55
C ARG A 593 2.90 12.77 -29.59
N ARG A 594 1.81 12.69 -28.80
CA ARG A 594 0.87 13.78 -28.53
C ARG A 594 0.35 13.69 -27.11
N ILE A 595 0.11 14.82 -26.49
CA ILE A 595 -0.51 14.92 -25.17
C ILE A 595 -1.49 16.10 -25.15
N LEU A 596 -2.64 15.88 -24.54
CA LEU A 596 -3.70 16.87 -24.34
C LEU A 596 -3.74 17.27 -22.87
N PHE A 597 -3.65 18.56 -22.59
CA PHE A 597 -3.88 19.13 -21.27
C PHE A 597 -5.20 19.88 -21.23
N THR A 598 -5.97 19.63 -20.15
CA THR A 598 -7.11 20.45 -19.75
C THR A 598 -6.63 21.64 -18.92
N GLU A 599 -7.53 22.55 -18.53
CA GLU A 599 -7.18 23.64 -17.62
C GLU A 599 -6.89 23.17 -16.17
N ALA A 600 -7.28 21.96 -15.83
CA ALA A 600 -7.15 21.45 -14.48
C ALA A 600 -5.81 20.74 -14.24
N LYS A 601 -5.16 21.04 -13.11
CA LYS A 601 -3.97 20.33 -12.65
C LYS A 601 -4.26 18.84 -12.52
N LYS A 602 -3.29 17.99 -12.92
CA LYS A 602 -3.36 16.54 -12.85
C LYS A 602 -4.52 15.93 -13.67
N ARG A 603 -4.90 16.58 -14.78
CA ARG A 603 -5.90 16.08 -15.73
C ARG A 603 -5.42 16.23 -17.16
N TYR A 604 -4.92 15.13 -17.70
CA TYR A 604 -4.42 15.06 -19.07
C TYR A 604 -4.54 13.66 -19.67
N GLY A 605 -4.42 13.56 -20.97
CA GLY A 605 -4.31 12.29 -21.68
C GLY A 605 -3.25 12.37 -22.75
N GLY A 606 -2.45 11.31 -22.94
CA GLY A 606 -1.35 11.29 -23.88
C GLY A 606 -1.19 9.98 -24.63
N LEU A 607 -0.77 10.08 -25.88
CA LEU A 607 -0.39 8.96 -26.74
C LEU A 607 1.13 8.82 -26.68
N LEU A 608 1.61 7.76 -26.06
CA LEU A 608 3.03 7.43 -25.95
C LEU A 608 3.65 7.03 -27.32
N GLU A 609 4.96 7.08 -27.43
CA GLU A 609 5.68 6.65 -28.65
C GLU A 609 5.38 5.20 -29.05
N ASN A 610 5.16 4.32 -28.09
CA ASN A 610 4.78 2.92 -28.33
C ASN A 610 3.32 2.72 -28.75
N GLY A 611 2.53 3.81 -28.90
CA GLY A 611 1.14 3.77 -29.30
C GLY A 611 0.15 3.53 -28.18
N SER A 612 0.57 3.33 -26.94
CA SER A 612 -0.34 3.20 -25.79
C SER A 612 -0.87 4.55 -25.33
N LEU A 613 -2.12 4.56 -24.83
CA LEU A 613 -2.76 5.73 -24.23
C LEU A 613 -2.52 5.73 -22.72
N GLU A 614 -2.11 6.88 -22.20
CA GLU A 614 -2.07 7.14 -20.76
C GLU A 614 -3.09 8.24 -20.42
N VAL A 615 -3.89 7.99 -19.38
CA VAL A 615 -4.93 8.93 -18.92
C VAL A 615 -4.74 9.22 -17.44
N VAL A 616 -4.67 10.50 -17.09
CA VAL A 616 -4.49 10.95 -15.71
C VAL A 616 -5.62 11.89 -15.31
N GLY A 617 -6.35 11.55 -14.25
CA GLY A 617 -7.34 12.38 -13.57
C GLY A 617 -8.59 12.76 -14.36
N LEU A 618 -8.75 12.28 -15.59
CA LEU A 618 -9.99 12.44 -16.38
C LEU A 618 -11.07 11.48 -15.89
N GLU A 619 -12.28 11.66 -16.39
CA GLU A 619 -13.47 10.90 -15.96
C GLU A 619 -13.32 9.39 -16.21
N VAL A 620 -12.58 8.97 -17.22
CA VAL A 620 -12.24 7.56 -17.55
C VAL A 620 -11.71 6.81 -16.33
N VAL A 621 -10.84 7.43 -15.55
CA VAL A 621 -10.18 6.81 -14.38
C VAL A 621 -10.92 7.07 -13.06
N ARG A 622 -12.15 7.60 -13.11
CA ARG A 622 -12.95 7.93 -11.92
C ARG A 622 -14.07 6.93 -11.71
N GLY A 623 -14.26 6.48 -10.48
CA GLY A 623 -15.27 5.50 -10.13
C GLY A 623 -16.72 6.04 -10.03
N ASP A 624 -16.94 7.35 -10.21
CA ASP A 624 -18.23 8.03 -10.00
C ASP A 624 -18.94 8.42 -11.31
N TRP A 625 -18.54 7.83 -12.43
CA TRP A 625 -19.12 8.03 -13.76
C TRP A 625 -19.66 6.73 -14.33
N ALA A 626 -20.72 6.83 -15.13
CA ALA A 626 -21.26 5.69 -15.85
C ALA A 626 -20.27 5.18 -16.90
N GLU A 627 -20.25 3.87 -17.14
CA GLU A 627 -19.28 3.26 -18.06
C GLU A 627 -19.39 3.83 -19.48
N ILE A 628 -20.60 4.11 -19.95
CA ILE A 628 -20.82 4.75 -21.25
C ILE A 628 -20.09 6.10 -21.38
N ALA A 629 -20.04 6.91 -20.32
CA ALA A 629 -19.33 8.19 -20.32
C ALA A 629 -17.82 8.00 -20.38
N LYS A 630 -17.30 7.02 -19.65
CA LYS A 630 -15.87 6.67 -19.63
C LYS A 630 -15.41 6.16 -21.00
N GLU A 631 -16.14 5.21 -21.59
CA GLU A 631 -15.87 4.68 -22.94
C GLU A 631 -15.91 5.80 -23.98
N THR A 632 -16.92 6.68 -23.89
CA THR A 632 -17.03 7.83 -24.81
C THR A 632 -15.84 8.77 -24.69
N GLN A 633 -15.45 9.13 -23.47
CA GLN A 633 -14.30 10.03 -23.27
C GLN A 633 -12.99 9.41 -23.76
N LEU A 634 -12.79 8.11 -23.48
CA LEU A 634 -11.57 7.40 -23.90
C LEU A 634 -11.44 7.35 -25.42
N GLU A 635 -12.54 7.05 -26.11
CA GLU A 635 -12.51 6.95 -27.58
C GLU A 635 -12.39 8.34 -28.23
N VAL A 636 -13.06 9.37 -27.70
CA VAL A 636 -12.84 10.77 -28.14
C VAL A 636 -11.38 11.17 -27.96
N LEU A 637 -10.77 10.85 -26.81
CA LEU A 637 -9.37 11.13 -26.56
C LEU A 637 -8.47 10.38 -27.57
N ARG A 638 -8.75 9.10 -27.83
CA ARG A 638 -8.01 8.30 -28.82
C ARG A 638 -8.08 8.92 -30.21
N ILE A 639 -9.31 9.19 -30.69
CA ILE A 639 -9.51 9.81 -32.01
C ILE A 639 -8.71 11.10 -32.13
N MET A 640 -8.81 11.97 -31.12
CA MET A 640 -8.13 13.27 -31.13
C MET A 640 -6.61 13.12 -31.09
N LEU A 641 -6.07 12.25 -30.27
CA LEU A 641 -4.61 12.08 -30.17
C LEU A 641 -4.00 11.33 -31.37
N GLU A 642 -4.74 10.42 -32.00
CA GLU A 642 -4.27 9.68 -33.15
C GLU A 642 -4.42 10.45 -34.47
N THR A 643 -5.58 11.09 -34.68
CA THR A 643 -5.96 11.62 -35.99
C THR A 643 -6.08 13.14 -36.05
N MET A 644 -6.29 13.83 -34.93
CA MET A 644 -6.64 15.26 -34.83
C MET A 644 -7.94 15.61 -35.59
N ASP A 645 -8.81 14.63 -35.87
CA ASP A 645 -10.04 14.80 -36.63
C ASP A 645 -11.22 15.11 -35.71
N ILE A 646 -11.52 16.40 -35.54
CA ILE A 646 -12.63 16.90 -34.74
C ILE A 646 -13.96 16.37 -35.26
N ASN A 647 -14.15 16.31 -36.58
CA ASN A 647 -15.42 15.86 -37.17
C ASN A 647 -15.68 14.40 -36.87
N LYS A 648 -14.66 13.56 -36.92
CA LYS A 648 -14.73 12.14 -36.56
C LYS A 648 -15.10 11.98 -35.09
N ALA A 649 -14.48 12.73 -34.19
CA ALA A 649 -14.78 12.69 -32.75
C ALA A 649 -16.21 13.17 -32.45
N VAL A 650 -16.65 14.29 -33.07
CA VAL A 650 -18.03 14.81 -32.93
C VAL A 650 -19.04 13.82 -33.47
N SER A 651 -18.76 13.20 -34.63
CA SER A 651 -19.67 12.18 -35.21
C SER A 651 -19.82 10.97 -34.31
N TYR A 652 -18.73 10.50 -33.71
CA TYR A 652 -18.76 9.41 -32.75
C TYR A 652 -19.62 9.75 -31.52
N VAL A 653 -19.44 10.93 -30.91
CA VAL A 653 -20.25 11.35 -29.75
C VAL A 653 -21.73 11.43 -30.11
N ARG A 654 -22.06 11.98 -31.28
CA ARG A 654 -23.46 12.06 -31.78
C ARG A 654 -24.08 10.66 -31.97
N GLU A 655 -23.32 9.69 -32.45
CA GLU A 655 -23.76 8.31 -32.57
C GLU A 655 -24.11 7.73 -31.19
N ILE A 656 -23.21 7.87 -30.19
CA ILE A 656 -23.43 7.44 -28.81
C ILE A 656 -24.65 8.13 -28.19
N ILE A 657 -24.83 9.44 -28.41
CA ILE A 657 -26.01 10.20 -27.98
C ILE A 657 -27.30 9.59 -28.62
N SER A 658 -27.29 9.35 -29.94
CA SER A 658 -28.43 8.75 -30.65
C SER A 658 -28.76 7.35 -30.14
N GLU A 659 -27.78 6.49 -29.94
CA GLU A 659 -27.94 5.15 -29.38
C GLU A 659 -28.49 5.17 -27.96
N THR A 660 -27.98 6.09 -27.14
CA THR A 660 -28.46 6.28 -25.76
C THR A 660 -29.89 6.71 -25.73
N MET A 661 -30.27 7.74 -26.52
CA MET A 661 -31.65 8.25 -26.60
C MET A 661 -32.64 7.22 -27.15
N LYS A 662 -32.22 6.34 -28.05
CA LYS A 662 -33.01 5.19 -28.53
C LYS A 662 -33.11 4.05 -27.50
N GLY A 663 -32.38 4.10 -26.41
CA GLY A 663 -32.36 3.05 -25.41
C GLY A 663 -31.70 1.73 -25.90
N THR A 664 -30.85 1.77 -26.92
CA THR A 664 -30.14 0.58 -27.42
C THR A 664 -28.93 0.19 -26.58
N VAL A 665 -28.36 1.14 -25.86
CA VAL A 665 -27.24 0.90 -24.93
C VAL A 665 -27.67 -0.03 -23.79
N SER A 666 -26.79 -0.94 -23.36
CA SER A 666 -27.10 -1.88 -22.28
C SER A 666 -27.24 -1.16 -20.93
N MET A 667 -28.05 -1.72 -20.02
CA MET A 667 -28.24 -1.14 -18.68
C MET A 667 -26.94 -1.11 -17.89
N GLU A 668 -26.11 -2.12 -18.01
CA GLU A 668 -24.82 -2.24 -17.30
C GLU A 668 -23.93 -1.03 -17.56
N LYS A 669 -23.92 -0.48 -18.79
CA LYS A 669 -23.15 0.71 -19.15
C LYS A 669 -23.72 2.02 -18.56
N MET A 670 -24.98 2.00 -18.09
CA MET A 670 -25.65 3.13 -17.45
C MET A 670 -25.46 3.13 -15.93
N VAL A 671 -25.03 2.02 -15.32
CA VAL A 671 -24.90 1.93 -13.87
C VAL A 671 -23.74 2.80 -13.38
N ILE A 672 -24.04 3.67 -12.42
CA ILE A 672 -23.04 4.47 -11.71
C ILE A 672 -22.71 3.74 -10.39
N TRP A 673 -21.46 3.35 -10.25
CA TRP A 673 -20.99 2.60 -9.07
C TRP A 673 -20.37 3.52 -8.03
N LYS A 674 -20.71 3.30 -6.75
CA LYS A 674 -20.08 4.01 -5.65
C LYS A 674 -19.85 3.08 -4.47
N ARG A 675 -18.66 3.16 -3.86
CA ARG A 675 -18.31 2.35 -2.69
C ARG A 675 -18.86 2.99 -1.42
N MET A 676 -19.42 2.16 -0.55
CA MET A 676 -19.85 2.56 0.79
C MET A 676 -18.64 2.71 1.72
N THR A 677 -18.48 3.87 2.32
CA THR A 677 -17.41 4.16 3.30
C THR A 677 -17.89 4.13 4.74
N LYS A 678 -19.20 4.11 4.92
CA LYS A 678 -19.92 4.00 6.22
C LYS A 678 -21.15 3.12 6.02
N PRO A 679 -21.76 2.56 7.08
CA PRO A 679 -23.09 1.97 6.98
C PRO A 679 -24.09 2.97 6.39
N PRO A 680 -25.07 2.53 5.59
CA PRO A 680 -26.01 3.46 4.89
C PRO A 680 -26.70 4.45 5.82
N GLU A 681 -27.04 4.03 7.04
CA GLU A 681 -27.74 4.85 8.06
C GLU A 681 -26.82 5.92 8.67
N ALA A 682 -25.50 5.71 8.66
CA ALA A 682 -24.52 6.59 9.30
C ALA A 682 -24.09 7.78 8.41
N TYR A 683 -24.66 7.91 7.21
CA TYR A 683 -24.38 9.04 6.33
C TYR A 683 -25.28 10.25 6.71
N GLU A 684 -24.65 11.39 6.97
CA GLU A 684 -25.34 12.65 7.18
C GLU A 684 -25.98 13.19 5.89
N VAL A 685 -25.25 13.09 4.78
CA VAL A 685 -25.69 13.52 3.44
C VAL A 685 -26.27 12.34 2.69
N ARG A 686 -27.54 12.46 2.26
CA ARG A 686 -28.27 11.46 1.47
C ARG A 686 -27.91 11.57 -0.02
N ALA A 687 -26.68 11.23 -0.36
CA ALA A 687 -26.20 11.17 -1.73
C ALA A 687 -26.93 10.04 -2.53
N PRO A 688 -26.95 10.06 -3.88
CA PRO A 688 -27.67 9.09 -4.71
C PRO A 688 -27.41 7.62 -4.35
N HIS A 689 -26.14 7.22 -4.19
CA HIS A 689 -25.78 5.86 -3.81
C HIS A 689 -26.25 5.46 -2.40
N VAL A 690 -26.31 6.44 -1.46
CA VAL A 690 -26.80 6.18 -0.09
C VAL A 690 -28.31 5.93 -0.12
N LEU A 691 -29.06 6.70 -0.92
CA LEU A 691 -30.49 6.49 -1.08
C LEU A 691 -30.78 5.14 -1.74
N ALA A 692 -30.00 4.79 -2.76
CA ALA A 692 -30.09 3.47 -3.40
C ALA A 692 -29.76 2.33 -2.41
N ALA A 693 -28.71 2.47 -1.59
CA ALA A 693 -28.36 1.51 -0.54
C ALA A 693 -29.49 1.33 0.47
N LEU A 694 -30.06 2.43 0.97
CA LEU A 694 -31.18 2.39 1.91
C LEU A 694 -32.45 1.76 1.31
N GLU A 695 -32.69 1.95 0.03
CA GLU A 695 -33.81 1.31 -0.67
C GLU A 695 -33.59 -0.20 -0.79
N LEU A 696 -32.37 -0.63 -1.12
CA LEU A 696 -31.99 -2.04 -1.11
C LEU A 696 -32.14 -2.65 0.29
N SER A 697 -31.65 -1.98 1.33
CA SER A 697 -31.75 -2.44 2.71
C SER A 697 -33.20 -2.64 3.16
N LYS A 698 -34.13 -1.75 2.78
CA LYS A 698 -35.58 -1.90 3.02
C LYS A 698 -36.17 -3.14 2.36
N ARG A 699 -35.56 -3.64 1.29
CA ARG A 699 -35.99 -4.84 0.56
C ARG A 699 -35.22 -6.12 0.99
N GLY A 700 -34.50 -6.02 2.12
CA GLY A 700 -33.78 -7.14 2.70
C GLY A 700 -32.38 -7.40 2.11
N TRP A 701 -31.85 -6.46 1.32
CA TRP A 701 -30.45 -6.54 0.87
C TRP A 701 -29.50 -6.14 2.00
N ARG A 702 -28.42 -6.86 2.12
CA ARG A 702 -27.36 -6.60 3.10
C ARG A 702 -26.27 -5.80 2.46
N ILE A 703 -26.07 -4.57 2.92
CA ILE A 703 -25.07 -3.63 2.40
C ILE A 703 -24.09 -3.28 3.51
N ASP A 704 -22.83 -3.59 3.30
CA ASP A 704 -21.74 -3.33 4.25
C ASP A 704 -20.82 -2.19 3.83
N VAL A 705 -19.98 -1.76 4.76
CA VAL A 705 -18.86 -0.86 4.47
C VAL A 705 -17.88 -1.58 3.54
N GLY A 706 -17.53 -0.92 2.44
CA GLY A 706 -16.70 -1.51 1.39
C GLY A 706 -17.48 -1.98 0.17
N ASP A 707 -18.78 -2.28 0.31
CA ASP A 707 -19.61 -2.73 -0.80
C ASP A 707 -19.77 -1.63 -1.86
N LYS A 708 -19.86 -2.04 -3.12
CA LYS A 708 -20.23 -1.14 -4.23
C LYS A 708 -21.74 -1.16 -4.44
N VAL A 709 -22.35 0.00 -4.40
CA VAL A 709 -23.76 0.20 -4.72
C VAL A 709 -23.87 0.78 -6.11
N GLY A 710 -24.50 0.03 -7.01
CA GLY A 710 -24.83 0.46 -8.37
C GLY A 710 -26.20 1.10 -8.42
N TYR A 711 -26.31 2.27 -9.02
CA TYR A 711 -27.58 2.94 -9.24
C TYR A 711 -27.71 3.47 -10.65
N VAL A 712 -28.93 3.60 -11.10
CA VAL A 712 -29.29 4.31 -12.33
C VAL A 712 -30.23 5.46 -12.01
N VAL A 713 -30.21 6.51 -12.83
CA VAL A 713 -31.15 7.63 -12.69
C VAL A 713 -32.39 7.37 -13.54
N THR A 714 -33.54 7.38 -12.87
CA THR A 714 -34.83 7.13 -13.51
C THR A 714 -35.54 8.43 -13.91
N ARG A 715 -36.47 8.33 -14.85
CA ARG A 715 -37.31 9.45 -15.30
C ARG A 715 -38.10 10.04 -14.12
N GLY A 716 -38.38 11.34 -14.16
CA GLY A 716 -39.20 12.04 -13.16
C GLY A 716 -38.78 13.49 -12.99
N ILE A 717 -39.57 14.25 -12.22
CA ILE A 717 -39.41 15.68 -11.98
C ILE A 717 -38.75 15.99 -10.63
N SER A 718 -38.53 14.97 -9.79
CA SER A 718 -37.90 15.14 -8.48
C SER A 718 -36.39 15.30 -8.61
N LYS A 719 -35.71 15.62 -7.48
CA LYS A 719 -34.25 15.78 -7.44
C LYS A 719 -33.54 14.49 -7.89
N ILE A 720 -32.39 14.62 -8.53
CA ILE A 720 -31.60 13.51 -9.03
C ILE A 720 -31.36 12.43 -7.94
N GLY A 721 -31.09 12.85 -6.70
CA GLY A 721 -30.90 11.90 -5.60
C GLY A 721 -32.11 10.99 -5.37
N GLU A 722 -33.33 11.50 -5.49
CA GLU A 722 -34.56 10.73 -5.30
C GLU A 722 -34.91 9.82 -6.51
N ARG A 723 -34.43 10.21 -7.70
CA ARG A 723 -34.55 9.45 -8.95
C ARG A 723 -33.46 8.39 -9.12
N ALA A 724 -32.41 8.48 -8.32
CA ALA A 724 -31.35 7.48 -8.29
C ALA A 724 -31.88 6.20 -7.62
N LYS A 725 -32.05 5.16 -8.41
CA LYS A 725 -32.59 3.87 -7.97
C LYS A 725 -31.57 2.76 -8.12
N PRO A 726 -31.56 1.77 -7.23
CA PRO A 726 -30.73 0.58 -7.41
C PRO A 726 -31.00 -0.06 -8.77
N TYR A 727 -29.97 -0.34 -9.54
CA TYR A 727 -30.15 -0.89 -10.90
C TYR A 727 -30.88 -2.23 -10.91
N GLN A 728 -30.75 -3.02 -9.82
CA GLN A 728 -31.45 -4.30 -9.64
C GLN A 728 -32.99 -4.16 -9.58
N LEU A 729 -33.48 -2.96 -9.31
CA LEU A 729 -34.93 -2.69 -9.10
C LEU A 729 -35.54 -1.86 -10.23
N VAL A 730 -34.79 -1.61 -11.31
CA VAL A 730 -35.21 -0.71 -12.41
C VAL A 730 -35.29 -1.49 -13.71
N GLU A 731 -36.38 -1.28 -14.46
CA GLU A 731 -36.46 -1.76 -15.82
C GLU A 731 -35.82 -0.75 -16.80
N LYS A 732 -35.27 -1.23 -17.91
CA LYS A 732 -34.58 -0.40 -18.90
C LYS A 732 -35.45 0.76 -19.42
N LYS A 733 -36.78 0.57 -19.52
CA LYS A 733 -37.73 1.60 -19.94
C LYS A 733 -37.86 2.80 -19.00
N ASP A 734 -37.47 2.62 -17.71
CA ASP A 734 -37.60 3.65 -16.67
C ASP A 734 -36.37 4.57 -16.58
N ILE A 735 -35.30 4.22 -17.29
CA ILE A 735 -34.05 4.98 -17.28
C ILE A 735 -34.27 6.36 -17.93
N ASP A 736 -33.71 7.38 -17.31
CA ASP A 736 -33.66 8.75 -17.83
C ASP A 736 -32.46 8.92 -18.77
N TYR A 737 -32.64 8.55 -20.03
CA TYR A 737 -31.58 8.65 -21.04
C TYR A 737 -31.11 10.09 -21.29
N GLU A 738 -32.01 11.08 -21.15
CA GLU A 738 -31.68 12.50 -21.28
C GLU A 738 -30.68 12.93 -20.20
N TYR A 739 -30.88 12.48 -18.94
CA TYR A 739 -29.91 12.68 -17.86
C TYR A 739 -28.52 12.13 -18.22
N TYR A 740 -28.45 10.94 -18.80
CA TYR A 740 -27.13 10.35 -19.15
C TYR A 740 -26.48 11.12 -20.29
N VAL A 741 -27.22 11.58 -21.25
CA VAL A 741 -26.69 12.43 -22.34
C VAL A 741 -26.16 13.74 -21.78
N GLU A 742 -26.97 14.47 -21.01
CA GLU A 742 -26.65 15.82 -20.54
C GLU A 742 -25.63 15.85 -19.38
N ASN A 743 -25.66 14.86 -18.48
CA ASN A 743 -24.88 14.90 -17.23
C ASN A 743 -23.72 13.90 -17.17
N GLN A 744 -23.61 12.99 -18.15
CA GLN A 744 -22.57 11.97 -18.20
C GLN A 744 -21.79 12.01 -19.52
N ILE A 745 -22.45 11.80 -20.67
CA ILE A 745 -21.79 11.65 -21.97
C ILE A 745 -21.23 12.98 -22.47
N ILE A 746 -22.07 14.00 -22.57
CA ILE A 746 -21.65 15.32 -23.09
C ILE A 746 -20.55 15.92 -22.20
N PRO A 747 -20.70 16.03 -20.86
CA PRO A 747 -19.64 16.61 -20.04
C PRO A 747 -18.31 15.85 -20.12
N ALA A 748 -18.32 14.52 -20.21
CA ALA A 748 -17.13 13.72 -20.37
C ALA A 748 -16.42 13.97 -21.72
N ALA A 749 -17.19 13.99 -22.82
CA ALA A 749 -16.68 14.29 -24.16
C ALA A 749 -16.17 15.74 -24.28
N MET A 750 -16.90 16.69 -23.72
CA MET A 750 -16.57 18.13 -23.77
C MET A 750 -15.25 18.45 -23.06
N ARG A 751 -14.87 17.69 -22.00
CA ARG A 751 -13.54 17.83 -21.36
C ARG A 751 -12.38 17.76 -22.37
N ILE A 752 -12.56 16.99 -23.43
CA ILE A 752 -11.57 16.86 -24.51
C ILE A 752 -11.87 17.84 -25.63
N LEU A 753 -13.12 17.86 -26.12
CA LEU A 753 -13.48 18.61 -27.33
C LEU A 753 -13.42 20.13 -27.15
N GLU A 754 -13.68 20.65 -25.94
CA GLU A 754 -13.53 22.10 -25.65
C GLU A 754 -12.09 22.60 -25.81
N VAL A 755 -11.08 21.74 -25.78
CA VAL A 755 -9.69 22.09 -26.06
C VAL A 755 -9.52 22.50 -27.52
N PHE A 756 -10.38 21.98 -28.40
CA PHE A 756 -10.39 22.22 -29.84
C PHE A 756 -11.44 23.26 -30.27
N GLY A 757 -12.07 23.95 -29.32
CA GLY A 757 -13.05 25.00 -29.60
C GLY A 757 -14.44 24.48 -30.01
N VAL A 758 -14.72 23.20 -29.77
CA VAL A 758 -16.07 22.64 -29.96
C VAL A 758 -16.97 23.12 -28.82
N ASP A 759 -18.19 23.54 -29.13
CA ASP A 759 -19.22 23.88 -28.16
C ASP A 759 -20.21 22.73 -27.97
N GLU A 760 -20.93 22.75 -26.87
CA GLU A 760 -21.94 21.73 -26.54
C GLU A 760 -23.10 21.69 -27.58
N GLN A 761 -23.46 22.81 -28.12
CA GLN A 761 -24.49 22.90 -29.16
C GLN A 761 -24.11 22.13 -30.42
N THR A 762 -22.83 22.10 -30.74
CA THR A 762 -22.31 21.31 -31.87
C THR A 762 -22.59 19.83 -31.69
N LEU A 763 -22.56 19.28 -30.47
CA LEU A 763 -22.90 17.88 -30.21
C LEU A 763 -24.40 17.58 -30.33
N MET A 764 -25.25 18.55 -30.02
CA MET A 764 -26.70 18.41 -30.00
C MET A 764 -27.37 18.67 -31.36
N ARG A 765 -26.72 19.35 -32.27
CA ARG A 765 -27.29 19.66 -33.60
C ARG A 765 -27.26 18.42 -34.49
N GLU A 766 -28.41 18.08 -35.09
CA GLU A 766 -28.48 17.12 -36.20
C GLU A 766 -27.58 17.57 -37.36
N PRO A 767 -26.89 16.66 -38.05
CA PRO A 767 -26.13 17.02 -39.24
C PRO A 767 -27.13 17.60 -40.24
N ARG A 768 -26.96 18.89 -40.63
CA ARG A 768 -27.68 19.45 -41.75
C ARG A 768 -27.43 18.53 -42.94
N ARG A 769 -28.44 17.78 -43.39
CA ARG A 769 -28.44 17.11 -44.70
C ARG A 769 -28.20 18.23 -45.72
N GLY A 770 -27.04 18.19 -46.35
CA GLY A 770 -26.71 19.16 -47.36
C GLY A 770 -27.78 19.21 -48.40
N LEU A 771 -28.44 20.34 -48.55
CA LEU A 771 -29.18 20.75 -49.74
C LEU A 771 -28.14 20.89 -50.89
N MET A 772 -27.76 19.74 -51.45
CA MET A 772 -27.19 19.74 -52.80
C MET A 772 -28.08 18.85 -53.63
N ALA A 773 -28.97 19.51 -54.31
CA ALA A 773 -29.56 19.13 -55.62
C ALA A 773 -30.87 19.88 -55.81
N PHE A 774 -30.79 21.10 -56.31
CA PHE A 774 -31.80 21.65 -57.22
C PHE A 774 -31.16 22.83 -57.97
N GLY A 775 -31.06 22.65 -59.25
CA GLY A 775 -30.92 23.77 -60.15
C GLY A 775 -29.84 23.62 -61.18
N THR A 776 -30.16 22.96 -62.24
CA THR A 776 -29.74 23.37 -63.58
C THR A 776 -30.95 23.24 -64.48
N ASP A 777 -31.44 24.37 -64.86
CA ASP A 777 -31.82 24.57 -66.24
C ASP A 777 -30.99 25.71 -66.80
#